data_af94c1c24c3db12e71e0420f8b2e194e
#
_entry.id   af94c1c24c3db12e71e0420f8b2e194e
#
_cell.length_a   1.000
_cell.length_b   1.000
_cell.length_c   1.000
_cell.angle_alpha   90.00
_cell.angle_beta   90.00
_cell.angle_gamma   90.00
#
_symmetry.space_group_name_H-M   'P 1'
#
loop_
_entity.id
_entity.type
_entity.pdbx_description
1 polymer ?
#
loop_
_entity_poly.entity_id
_entity_poly.type
_entity_poly.pdbx_seq_one_letter_code
_entity_poly.pdbx_strand_id
1 'polypeptide(L)'
;INKLGKKDNKEELLASYPLLETTPIYVLRDTTKDNIKGKLEEYFAAAGYTYEEYTADKELAGSLGTSEKPVFNVNVIYRLDGDKLVVEVPLKEIEYKENYPIYYLNVLPYFGAGSTEDEGYMLVPEGGGALINFNNGKTAQNSYYANMYGWDHAQNREAVVHETETYFNAFGIARNGSSFLCVMEEGAPYAAVTADISGKSSSYNSVSAQYTLAHRDQYEMGDRYEGKMYVYQESLPDETLVQSYSFLNSDNYADMAGVYRNYLENISGDYLTPSEDTQTPTVIELVGAVDKIKQVAGIPMSRPLELTSFQEAQQIIEELRQDGITNMSVKLTGWMNGGVQQKILKKAKPVTALGGKKNLKKLAEYASDNQIDLYLDGITDYAYDSDIFDGFWVFTDSARFVSKDKAEIYPYSTVTYAKREKQKPHYLLKASLASQMADNLVKAAGQYEANVSFQEIGIELNSDYYKKNPVSRQQVLQTQEAKLKAIRDSGVKVMINMGNNYAVPYSNIVTNMDLNGSDYSILDGTAPVYQMAIHGYVNYTGQPLNMTQNYEEELLQSAEYGAGLAFTFMDESEFTLQNTLYTKYFGIEYDAWHDKMLEIYDRYNKELGHTFNQRITNHTMITDKVTCTEYEDGTRVYVNYSYDDVKIPEGDVVPMRDYFVKK
;
A
#
# COMPACT_ATOMS: atom_id res chain seq x y z
N ILE A 1 28.61 10.37 49.51
CA ILE A 1 27.35 10.85 50.14
C ILE A 1 27.48 12.31 50.58
N ASN A 2 28.50 12.70 51.31
CA ASN A 2 28.68 14.07 51.80
C ASN A 2 28.91 15.13 50.71
N LYS A 3 29.12 14.75 49.45
CA LYS A 3 29.29 15.63 48.31
C LYS A 3 28.01 15.76 47.44
N LEU A 4 27.00 14.98 47.70
CA LEU A 4 25.70 15.02 46.99
C LEU A 4 24.75 16.04 47.66
N GLY A 5 25.08 17.25 47.63
CA GLY A 5 24.56 18.47 48.26
C GLY A 5 23.03 18.69 48.46
N LYS A 6 22.18 17.69 48.41
CA LYS A 6 20.73 17.78 48.75
C LYS A 6 20.33 16.61 49.64
N LYS A 7 19.65 16.91 50.73
CA LYS A 7 19.13 15.97 51.72
C LYS A 7 18.24 14.88 51.12
N ASP A 8 17.44 15.25 50.15
CA ASP A 8 16.47 14.34 49.49
C ASP A 8 17.18 13.23 48.68
N ASN A 9 18.29 13.55 47.99
CA ASN A 9 19.08 12.55 47.23
C ASN A 9 19.82 11.55 48.13
N LYS A 10 20.10 11.93 49.35
CA LYS A 10 20.79 11.03 50.31
C LYS A 10 19.83 9.95 50.84
N GLU A 11 18.60 10.33 51.18
CA GLU A 11 17.59 9.40 51.68
C GLU A 11 17.17 8.40 50.58
N GLU A 12 17.01 8.87 49.37
CA GLU A 12 16.70 8.04 48.21
C GLU A 12 17.83 7.05 47.88
N LEU A 13 19.10 7.51 47.93
CA LEU A 13 20.28 6.66 47.74
C LEU A 13 20.41 5.62 48.83
N LEU A 14 20.17 5.97 50.10
CA LEU A 14 20.24 5.00 51.18
C LEU A 14 19.04 4.04 51.20
N ALA A 15 17.88 4.47 50.72
CA ALA A 15 16.76 3.59 50.52
C ALA A 15 17.04 2.58 49.38
N SER A 16 17.68 3.03 48.31
CA SER A 16 18.05 2.17 47.19
C SER A 16 19.30 1.27 47.45
N TYR A 17 20.21 1.75 48.33
CA TYR A 17 21.48 1.09 48.65
C TYR A 17 21.74 1.18 50.15
N PRO A 18 21.11 0.37 51.00
CA PRO A 18 21.22 0.44 52.44
C PRO A 18 22.69 0.27 52.94
N LEU A 19 23.46 -0.61 52.31
CA LEU A 19 24.85 -0.86 52.67
C LEU A 19 25.81 0.31 52.38
N LEU A 20 25.36 1.32 51.60
CA LEU A 20 26.16 2.48 51.24
C LEU A 20 26.53 3.34 52.48
N GLU A 21 25.84 3.16 53.61
CA GLU A 21 26.15 3.83 54.86
C GLU A 21 27.45 3.33 55.49
N THR A 22 27.79 2.04 55.29
CA THR A 22 28.92 1.36 55.89
C THR A 22 30.00 0.93 54.88
N THR A 23 29.60 0.69 53.61
CA THR A 23 30.51 0.10 52.60
C THR A 23 30.40 0.88 51.29
N PRO A 24 31.50 1.22 50.62
CA PRO A 24 31.47 1.81 49.27
C PRO A 24 30.84 0.85 48.28
N ILE A 25 29.82 1.32 47.58
CA ILE A 25 29.16 0.55 46.52
C ILE A 25 29.43 1.22 45.17
N TYR A 26 29.83 0.44 44.20
CA TYR A 26 30.04 0.87 42.81
C TYR A 26 28.95 0.32 41.95
N VAL A 27 28.23 1.21 41.26
CA VAL A 27 27.12 0.84 40.39
C VAL A 27 27.47 1.21 38.96
N LEU A 28 27.35 0.25 38.04
CA LEU A 28 27.51 0.49 36.63
C LEU A 28 26.31 1.29 36.14
N ARG A 29 26.54 2.39 35.43
CA ARG A 29 25.43 3.18 34.86
C ARG A 29 24.78 2.43 33.71
N ASP A 30 23.44 2.47 33.63
CA ASP A 30 22.66 1.83 32.54
C ASP A 30 23.07 2.33 31.16
N THR A 31 23.52 3.58 31.04
CA THR A 31 24.04 4.21 29.82
C THR A 31 25.45 3.81 29.45
N THR A 32 26.09 2.87 30.19
CA THR A 32 27.47 2.44 29.90
C THR A 32 27.49 1.66 28.59
N LYS A 33 28.34 2.10 27.65
CA LYS A 33 28.48 1.47 26.33
C LYS A 33 29.04 0.06 26.44
N ASP A 34 28.61 -0.84 25.56
CA ASP A 34 28.96 -2.26 25.61
C ASP A 34 30.46 -2.53 25.48
N ASN A 35 31.16 -1.70 24.70
CA ASN A 35 32.65 -1.78 24.63
C ASN A 35 33.35 -1.46 25.96
N ILE A 36 32.72 -0.68 26.84
CA ILE A 36 33.24 -0.40 28.21
C ILE A 36 32.86 -1.54 29.13
N LYS A 37 31.67 -2.11 28.99
CA LYS A 37 31.25 -3.30 29.75
C LYS A 37 32.16 -4.47 29.48
N GLY A 38 32.52 -4.75 28.19
CA GLY A 38 33.49 -5.79 27.83
C GLY A 38 34.87 -5.59 28.46
N LYS A 39 35.38 -4.35 28.48
CA LYS A 39 36.64 -4.04 29.17
C LYS A 39 36.54 -4.24 30.68
N LEU A 40 35.44 -3.93 31.31
CA LEU A 40 35.23 -4.18 32.74
C LEU A 40 35.20 -5.68 33.02
N GLU A 41 34.59 -6.47 32.18
CA GLU A 41 34.56 -7.93 32.26
C GLU A 41 35.95 -8.50 32.18
N GLU A 42 36.82 -8.03 31.25
CA GLU A 42 38.23 -8.40 31.17
C GLU A 42 39.01 -8.05 32.47
N TYR A 43 38.74 -6.87 33.04
CA TYR A 43 39.40 -6.46 34.30
C TYR A 43 38.92 -7.31 35.48
N PHE A 44 37.66 -7.66 35.59
CA PHE A 44 37.16 -8.54 36.63
C PHE A 44 37.72 -9.96 36.47
N ALA A 45 37.80 -10.49 35.26
CA ALA A 45 38.42 -11.77 34.96
C ALA A 45 39.89 -11.77 35.31
N ALA A 46 40.66 -10.71 34.96
CA ALA A 46 42.05 -10.56 35.29
C ALA A 46 42.31 -10.41 36.80
N ALA A 47 41.34 -9.86 37.54
CA ALA A 47 41.40 -9.76 39.01
C ALA A 47 41.00 -11.09 39.69
N GLY A 48 40.61 -12.11 38.95
CA GLY A 48 40.18 -13.40 39.50
C GLY A 48 38.81 -13.36 40.16
N TYR A 49 37.99 -12.35 39.85
CA TYR A 49 36.61 -12.22 40.37
C TYR A 49 35.74 -13.28 39.73
N THR A 50 35.15 -14.14 40.56
CA THR A 50 34.37 -15.31 40.11
C THR A 50 32.88 -15.02 40.05
N TYR A 51 32.13 -15.91 39.38
CA TYR A 51 30.69 -15.82 39.32
C TYR A 51 30.04 -16.06 40.69
N GLU A 52 30.65 -16.89 41.52
CA GLU A 52 30.26 -17.11 42.93
C GLU A 52 30.40 -15.84 43.77
N GLU A 53 31.53 -15.15 43.63
CA GLU A 53 31.76 -13.86 44.29
C GLU A 53 30.75 -12.78 43.81
N TYR A 54 30.51 -12.73 42.48
CA TYR A 54 29.46 -11.85 41.94
C TYR A 54 28.10 -12.13 42.52
N THR A 55 27.73 -13.40 42.64
CA THR A 55 26.44 -13.80 43.19
C THR A 55 26.32 -13.45 44.67
N ALA A 56 27.36 -13.70 45.43
CA ALA A 56 27.43 -13.35 46.85
C ALA A 56 27.38 -11.83 47.07
N ASP A 57 28.10 -11.05 46.25
CA ASP A 57 28.10 -9.60 46.32
C ASP A 57 26.72 -9.03 45.92
N LYS A 58 26.06 -9.65 44.97
CA LYS A 58 24.71 -9.30 44.54
C LYS A 58 23.66 -9.57 45.64
N GLU A 59 23.80 -10.68 46.34
CA GLU A 59 22.95 -11.00 47.49
C GLU A 59 23.24 -10.06 48.67
N LEU A 60 24.54 -9.76 48.93
CA LEU A 60 24.96 -8.88 50.01
C LEU A 60 24.54 -7.41 49.78
N ALA A 61 24.63 -6.95 48.55
CA ALA A 61 24.18 -5.61 48.17
C ALA A 61 22.66 -5.40 48.39
N GLY A 62 21.96 -6.47 48.73
CA GLY A 62 20.53 -6.48 48.74
C GLY A 62 20.00 -6.35 47.30
N SER A 63 18.81 -6.76 46.99
CA SER A 63 18.25 -6.56 45.66
C SER A 63 18.25 -5.06 45.35
N LEU A 64 19.36 -4.59 44.78
CA LEU A 64 19.39 -3.36 43.99
C LEU A 64 18.17 -3.46 43.13
N GLY A 65 17.18 -2.61 43.36
CA GLY A 65 15.85 -2.77 42.81
C GLY A 65 15.96 -3.47 41.48
N THR A 66 15.63 -4.73 41.46
CA THR A 66 15.69 -5.48 40.21
C THR A 66 14.74 -4.71 39.34
N SER A 67 15.30 -3.91 38.41
CA SER A 67 14.47 -3.29 37.42
C SER A 67 13.70 -4.45 36.84
N GLU A 68 12.41 -4.44 37.06
CA GLU A 68 11.55 -5.54 36.70
C GLU A 68 11.79 -5.82 35.23
N LYS A 69 12.40 -6.96 34.91
CA LYS A 69 12.73 -7.25 33.51
C LYS A 69 11.44 -7.40 32.72
N PRO A 70 11.41 -6.87 31.48
CA PRO A 70 10.30 -7.17 30.58
C PRO A 70 10.22 -8.69 30.36
N VAL A 71 9.02 -9.23 30.47
CA VAL A 71 8.72 -10.64 30.18
C VAL A 71 7.50 -10.65 29.28
N PHE A 72 7.60 -11.39 28.19
CA PHE A 72 6.52 -11.60 27.23
C PHE A 72 6.27 -13.09 27.09
N ASN A 73 5.03 -13.53 27.32
CA ASN A 73 4.60 -14.88 27.03
C ASN A 73 3.73 -14.85 25.78
N VAL A 74 4.19 -15.52 24.72
CA VAL A 74 3.52 -15.55 23.43
C VAL A 74 3.30 -16.99 23.02
N ASN A 75 2.05 -17.37 22.79
CA ASN A 75 1.71 -18.69 22.26
C ASN A 75 1.88 -18.71 20.74
N VAL A 76 2.62 -19.68 20.21
CA VAL A 76 2.79 -19.93 18.79
C VAL A 76 2.28 -21.35 18.50
N ILE A 77 1.23 -21.44 17.70
CA ILE A 77 0.55 -22.68 17.38
C ILE A 77 0.96 -23.11 15.96
N TYR A 78 1.42 -24.35 15.83
CA TYR A 78 1.77 -24.95 14.54
C TYR A 78 0.74 -26.02 14.19
N ARG A 79 0.17 -25.93 12.99
CA ARG A 79 -0.80 -26.89 12.48
C ARG A 79 -0.43 -27.31 11.06
N LEU A 80 -0.55 -28.57 10.75
CA LEU A 80 -0.51 -29.06 9.38
C LEU A 80 -1.94 -29.07 8.82
N ASP A 81 -2.13 -28.48 7.67
CA ASP A 81 -3.41 -28.43 6.96
C ASP A 81 -3.20 -28.87 5.51
N GLY A 82 -3.44 -30.15 5.25
CA GLY A 82 -3.08 -30.76 3.99
C GLY A 82 -1.57 -30.71 3.77
N ASP A 83 -1.14 -30.00 2.75
CA ASP A 83 0.26 -29.79 2.36
C ASP A 83 0.84 -28.47 2.87
N LYS A 84 0.09 -27.72 3.69
CA LYS A 84 0.49 -26.42 4.24
C LYS A 84 0.90 -26.53 5.71
N LEU A 85 1.89 -25.74 6.10
CA LEU A 85 2.16 -25.43 7.50
C LEU A 85 1.44 -24.12 7.85
N VAL A 86 0.53 -24.17 8.80
CA VAL A 86 -0.17 -22.99 9.34
C VAL A 86 0.43 -22.62 10.68
N VAL A 87 0.76 -21.36 10.85
CA VAL A 87 1.34 -20.78 12.07
C VAL A 87 0.38 -19.71 12.59
N GLU A 88 -0.10 -19.89 13.82
CA GLU A 88 -1.08 -19.02 14.44
C GLU A 88 -0.51 -18.40 15.72
N VAL A 89 -0.77 -17.09 15.89
CA VAL A 89 -0.42 -16.35 17.11
C VAL A 89 -1.66 -15.62 17.61
N PRO A 90 -2.36 -16.13 18.63
CA PRO A 90 -3.51 -15.48 19.22
C PRO A 90 -3.07 -14.27 20.05
N LEU A 91 -3.29 -13.07 19.54
CA LEU A 91 -2.83 -11.81 20.16
C LEU A 91 -3.48 -11.57 21.54
N LYS A 92 -4.71 -12.05 21.71
CA LYS A 92 -5.45 -11.98 22.99
C LYS A 92 -4.81 -12.76 24.12
N GLU A 93 -3.99 -13.75 23.80
CA GLU A 93 -3.32 -14.63 24.76
C GLU A 93 -1.91 -14.15 25.12
N ILE A 94 -1.46 -13.03 24.55
CA ILE A 94 -0.13 -12.47 24.86
C ILE A 94 -0.18 -11.87 26.25
N GLU A 95 0.67 -12.37 27.13
CA GLU A 95 0.88 -11.84 28.47
C GLU A 95 2.13 -10.96 28.53
N TYR A 96 2.01 -9.77 29.02
CA TYR A 96 3.12 -8.84 29.24
C TYR A 96 2.81 -7.90 30.42
N LYS A 97 3.84 -7.25 30.94
CA LYS A 97 3.68 -6.30 32.03
C LYS A 97 3.28 -4.93 31.50
N GLU A 98 2.33 -4.26 32.11
CA GLU A 98 1.83 -2.93 31.69
C GLU A 98 2.94 -1.88 31.50
N ASN A 99 3.99 -1.95 32.34
CA ASN A 99 5.15 -1.06 32.25
C ASN A 99 6.07 -1.33 31.04
N TYR A 100 5.86 -2.46 30.34
CA TYR A 100 6.64 -2.89 29.18
C TYR A 100 5.71 -3.32 28.05
N PRO A 101 5.01 -2.36 27.42
CA PRO A 101 4.09 -2.70 26.31
C PRO A 101 4.85 -3.33 25.16
N ILE A 102 4.22 -4.33 24.53
CA ILE A 102 4.74 -4.93 23.31
C ILE A 102 4.52 -3.95 22.15
N TYR A 103 5.56 -3.73 21.33
CA TYR A 103 5.49 -2.83 20.19
C TYR A 103 5.31 -3.58 18.89
N TYR A 104 6.19 -4.52 18.58
CA TYR A 104 6.09 -5.36 17.41
C TYR A 104 6.46 -6.81 17.72
N LEU A 105 6.04 -7.71 16.82
CA LEU A 105 6.32 -9.14 16.87
C LEU A 105 6.77 -9.61 15.50
N ASN A 106 7.94 -10.24 15.41
CA ASN A 106 8.40 -10.94 14.22
C ASN A 106 8.03 -12.42 14.34
N VAL A 107 7.23 -12.92 13.44
CA VAL A 107 6.83 -14.33 13.42
C VAL A 107 7.80 -15.09 12.51
N LEU A 108 8.49 -16.09 13.07
CA LEU A 108 9.44 -16.97 12.38
C LEU A 108 10.47 -16.22 11.49
N PRO A 109 11.25 -15.25 12.03
CA PRO A 109 12.07 -14.33 11.22
C PRO A 109 13.16 -15.00 10.38
N TYR A 110 13.53 -16.25 10.68
CA TYR A 110 14.55 -17.02 9.96
C TYR A 110 14.02 -18.32 9.36
N PHE A 111 12.71 -18.47 9.21
CA PHE A 111 12.14 -19.67 8.61
C PHE A 111 12.55 -19.79 7.14
N GLY A 112 13.23 -20.90 6.81
CA GLY A 112 13.72 -21.16 5.46
C GLY A 112 14.86 -20.26 4.99
N ALA A 113 15.46 -19.44 5.87
CA ALA A 113 16.51 -18.52 5.52
C ALA A 113 17.70 -19.20 4.82
N GLY A 114 18.27 -18.53 3.81
CA GLY A 114 19.45 -18.99 3.10
C GLY A 114 20.74 -18.58 3.81
N SER A 115 21.78 -19.43 3.74
CA SER A 115 23.11 -19.15 4.24
C SER A 115 23.95 -18.38 3.22
N THR A 116 25.22 -18.08 3.58
CA THR A 116 26.21 -17.49 2.67
C THR A 116 26.64 -18.40 1.52
N GLU A 117 26.30 -19.68 1.57
CA GLU A 117 26.66 -20.69 0.57
C GLU A 117 25.46 -21.14 -0.28
N ASP A 118 24.24 -20.73 0.10
CA ASP A 118 23.04 -21.09 -0.64
C ASP A 118 22.84 -20.18 -1.86
N GLU A 119 22.29 -20.76 -2.91
CA GLU A 119 21.80 -20.05 -4.10
C GLU A 119 20.28 -19.91 -4.01
N GLY A 120 19.75 -18.74 -4.42
CA GLY A 120 18.33 -18.48 -4.40
C GLY A 120 17.99 -17.00 -4.26
N TYR A 121 16.74 -16.74 -3.94
CA TYR A 121 16.22 -15.37 -3.77
C TYR A 121 15.08 -15.34 -2.75
N MET A 122 14.82 -14.15 -2.27
CA MET A 122 13.63 -13.79 -1.51
C MET A 122 12.65 -13.06 -2.42
N LEU A 123 11.37 -13.46 -2.39
CA LEU A 123 10.26 -12.74 -3.01
C LEU A 123 9.62 -11.83 -1.97
N VAL A 124 9.49 -10.54 -2.29
CA VAL A 124 8.82 -9.53 -1.46
C VAL A 124 7.63 -8.93 -2.23
N PRO A 125 6.53 -8.50 -1.54
CA PRO A 125 5.28 -8.07 -2.18
C PRO A 125 5.31 -6.62 -2.65
N GLU A 126 6.40 -6.15 -3.21
CA GLU A 126 6.54 -4.79 -3.72
C GLU A 126 5.96 -4.68 -5.12
N GLY A 127 5.07 -3.71 -5.36
CA GLY A 127 4.35 -3.62 -6.63
C GLY A 127 3.65 -4.93 -6.96
N GLY A 128 4.00 -5.51 -8.11
CA GLY A 128 3.56 -6.85 -8.51
C GLY A 128 4.34 -8.00 -7.87
N GLY A 129 5.44 -7.69 -7.22
CA GLY A 129 6.43 -8.57 -6.65
C GLY A 129 7.85 -8.17 -7.03
N ALA A 130 8.82 -8.36 -6.14
CA ALA A 130 10.23 -8.09 -6.41
C ALA A 130 11.14 -9.15 -5.79
N LEU A 131 12.33 -9.29 -6.36
CA LEU A 131 13.31 -10.30 -5.98
C LEU A 131 14.53 -9.67 -5.31
N ILE A 132 15.00 -10.31 -4.25
CA ILE A 132 16.27 -10.01 -3.59
C ILE A 132 17.12 -11.30 -3.64
N ASN A 133 18.14 -11.31 -4.48
CA ASN A 133 19.01 -12.47 -4.60
C ASN A 133 19.84 -12.68 -3.34
N PHE A 134 20.05 -13.92 -2.99
CA PHE A 134 20.94 -14.26 -1.89
C PHE A 134 22.35 -13.75 -2.16
N ASN A 135 22.99 -13.26 -1.11
CA ASN A 135 24.40 -12.86 -1.16
C ASN A 135 24.70 -11.83 -2.28
N ASN A 136 23.76 -10.96 -2.65
CA ASN A 136 23.92 -9.99 -3.73
C ASN A 136 24.95 -8.88 -3.46
N GLY A 137 25.57 -8.85 -2.28
CA GLY A 137 26.63 -7.92 -1.92
C GLY A 137 26.17 -6.51 -1.55
N LYS A 138 24.89 -6.21 -1.59
CA LYS A 138 24.32 -4.88 -1.31
C LYS A 138 24.23 -4.57 0.19
N THR A 139 25.23 -4.99 0.98
CA THR A 139 25.23 -4.88 2.44
C THR A 139 25.24 -3.44 2.99
N ALA A 140 25.64 -2.46 2.16
CA ALA A 140 25.61 -1.04 2.51
C ALA A 140 24.23 -0.39 2.30
N GLN A 141 23.31 -1.06 1.59
CA GLN A 141 21.98 -0.56 1.32
C GLN A 141 21.07 -0.76 2.54
N ASN A 142 19.94 -0.04 2.59
CA ASN A 142 18.94 -0.27 3.62
C ASN A 142 18.31 -1.66 3.44
N SER A 143 17.95 -2.32 4.57
CA SER A 143 17.12 -3.52 4.54
C SER A 143 15.77 -3.20 3.94
N TYR A 144 15.16 -4.16 3.28
CA TYR A 144 13.80 -4.00 2.78
C TYR A 144 12.80 -3.90 3.95
N TYR A 145 11.90 -2.96 3.86
CA TYR A 145 10.79 -2.79 4.80
C TYR A 145 9.60 -2.16 4.07
N ALA A 146 8.48 -2.85 4.03
CA ALA A 146 7.27 -2.33 3.41
C ALA A 146 6.03 -2.68 4.24
N ASN A 147 5.24 -1.66 4.58
CA ASN A 147 3.97 -1.85 5.27
C ASN A 147 2.95 -2.50 4.32
N MET A 148 2.25 -3.52 4.82
CA MET A 148 1.14 -4.10 4.08
C MET A 148 0.02 -3.08 3.91
N TYR A 149 -0.45 -2.92 2.67
CA TYR A 149 -1.50 -1.98 2.29
C TYR A 149 -1.18 -0.52 2.63
N GLY A 150 0.08 -0.13 2.48
CA GLY A 150 0.54 1.24 2.64
C GLY A 150 0.50 1.77 4.08
N TRP A 151 0.59 3.07 4.19
CA TRP A 151 0.63 3.78 5.47
C TRP A 151 -0.79 3.95 6.05
N ASP A 152 -0.91 3.82 7.38
CA ASP A 152 -2.12 4.19 8.10
C ASP A 152 -2.15 5.71 8.35
N HIS A 153 -3.02 6.43 7.65
CA HIS A 153 -3.15 7.89 7.76
C HIS A 153 -3.71 8.38 9.11
N ALA A 154 -4.17 7.46 9.97
CA ALA A 154 -4.46 7.77 11.38
C ALA A 154 -3.20 7.74 12.28
N GLN A 155 -2.02 7.54 11.70
CA GLN A 155 -0.75 7.69 12.39
C GLN A 155 -0.08 8.98 11.95
N ASN A 156 0.19 9.87 12.91
CA ASN A 156 0.89 11.11 12.62
C ASN A 156 2.33 10.84 12.20
N ARG A 157 2.78 11.52 11.14
CA ARG A 157 4.18 11.45 10.70
C ARG A 157 4.69 12.83 10.30
N GLU A 158 5.95 13.10 10.59
CA GLU A 158 6.58 14.39 10.29
C GLU A 158 7.18 14.45 8.90
N ALA A 159 7.61 13.32 8.37
CA ALA A 159 8.22 13.23 7.05
C ALA A 159 7.87 11.93 6.33
N VAL A 160 7.79 12.03 4.99
CA VAL A 160 7.57 10.90 4.08
C VAL A 160 8.80 10.79 3.18
N VAL A 161 9.68 9.84 3.47
CA VAL A 161 10.92 9.66 2.70
C VAL A 161 10.69 8.76 1.49
N HIS A 162 10.06 7.61 1.70
CA HIS A 162 9.61 6.68 0.67
C HIS A 162 8.38 5.97 1.20
N GLU A 163 7.41 5.73 0.34
CA GLU A 163 6.31 4.81 0.59
C GLU A 163 6.46 3.65 -0.37
N THR A 164 6.83 2.50 0.18
CA THR A 164 6.73 1.26 -0.55
C THR A 164 5.32 0.74 -0.36
N GLU A 165 4.59 0.62 -1.44
CA GLU A 165 3.24 0.10 -1.40
C GLU A 165 3.26 -1.40 -1.70
N THR A 166 2.50 -2.17 -0.91
CA THR A 166 2.36 -3.61 -1.07
C THR A 166 0.88 -3.94 -1.17
N TYR A 167 0.52 -4.66 -2.21
CA TYR A 167 -0.88 -4.90 -2.57
C TYR A 167 -1.33 -6.32 -2.27
N PHE A 168 -0.41 -7.26 -2.10
CA PHE A 168 -0.72 -8.67 -1.86
C PHE A 168 0.02 -9.22 -0.64
N ASN A 169 -0.68 -9.98 0.18
CA ASN A 169 -0.28 -10.41 1.52
C ASN A 169 0.62 -11.67 1.52
N ALA A 170 1.64 -11.72 0.65
CA ALA A 170 2.52 -12.87 0.57
C ALA A 170 4.00 -12.49 0.42
N PHE A 171 4.87 -13.37 0.87
CA PHE A 171 6.31 -13.35 0.64
C PHE A 171 6.83 -14.76 0.49
N GLY A 172 8.02 -14.95 -0.06
CA GLY A 172 8.57 -16.29 -0.29
C GLY A 172 10.08 -16.37 -0.27
N ILE A 173 10.57 -17.60 -0.25
CA ILE A 173 11.98 -17.93 -0.44
C ILE A 173 12.09 -19.07 -1.46
N ALA A 174 12.93 -18.88 -2.46
CA ALA A 174 13.44 -19.94 -3.32
C ALA A 174 14.88 -20.26 -2.95
N ARG A 175 15.21 -21.53 -2.75
CA ARG A 175 16.53 -21.96 -2.32
C ARG A 175 16.86 -23.36 -2.87
N ASN A 176 17.96 -23.47 -3.63
CA ASN A 176 18.52 -24.73 -4.08
C ASN A 176 17.49 -25.64 -4.79
N GLY A 177 16.66 -25.09 -5.68
CA GLY A 177 15.67 -25.81 -6.50
C GLY A 177 14.34 -26.11 -5.81
N SER A 178 14.10 -25.55 -4.64
CA SER A 178 12.82 -25.64 -3.93
C SER A 178 12.42 -24.29 -3.35
N SER A 179 11.15 -24.12 -3.07
CA SER A 179 10.67 -22.84 -2.54
C SER A 179 9.50 -23.01 -1.56
N PHE A 180 9.15 -21.93 -0.91
CA PHE A 180 7.86 -21.76 -0.26
C PHE A 180 7.28 -20.38 -0.54
N LEU A 181 5.96 -20.30 -0.54
CA LEU A 181 5.21 -19.07 -0.41
C LEU A 181 4.53 -19.02 0.96
N CYS A 182 4.73 -17.95 1.70
CA CYS A 182 3.99 -17.62 2.91
C CYS A 182 2.89 -16.62 2.58
N VAL A 183 1.65 -16.94 2.92
CA VAL A 183 0.51 -16.03 2.85
C VAL A 183 0.11 -15.62 4.27
N MET A 184 0.02 -14.31 4.51
CA MET A 184 -0.49 -13.74 5.76
C MET A 184 -2.02 -13.69 5.68
N GLU A 185 -2.68 -14.81 6.04
CA GLU A 185 -4.13 -14.95 5.87
C GLU A 185 -4.92 -14.03 6.79
N GLU A 186 -4.43 -13.85 8.04
CA GLU A 186 -5.04 -12.95 9.02
C GLU A 186 -3.98 -12.05 9.67
N GLY A 187 -4.34 -10.81 9.93
CA GLY A 187 -3.46 -9.82 10.55
C GLY A 187 -2.53 -9.09 9.58
N ALA A 188 -2.64 -9.32 8.27
CA ALA A 188 -1.85 -8.60 7.27
C ALA A 188 -1.86 -7.06 7.43
N PRO A 189 -2.97 -6.39 7.80
CA PRO A 189 -2.97 -4.94 8.01
C PRO A 189 -2.04 -4.43 9.13
N TYR A 190 -1.58 -5.31 10.02
CA TYR A 190 -0.61 -4.97 11.06
C TYR A 190 0.83 -5.27 10.65
N ALA A 191 1.02 -5.96 9.52
CA ALA A 191 2.30 -6.44 9.08
C ALA A 191 3.09 -5.41 8.27
N ALA A 192 4.41 -5.52 8.36
CA ALA A 192 5.34 -5.08 7.34
C ALA A 192 6.18 -6.29 6.92
N VAL A 193 6.44 -6.44 5.62
CA VAL A 193 7.40 -7.44 5.15
C VAL A 193 8.80 -6.85 5.28
N THR A 194 9.67 -7.59 5.93
CA THR A 194 11.07 -7.23 6.14
C THR A 194 11.98 -8.26 5.50
N ALA A 195 13.02 -7.81 4.78
CA ALA A 195 14.02 -8.71 4.23
C ALA A 195 15.43 -8.14 4.37
N ASP A 196 16.38 -9.02 4.58
CA ASP A 196 17.79 -8.67 4.70
C ASP A 196 18.69 -9.76 4.10
N ILE A 197 19.87 -9.35 3.65
CA ILE A 197 20.86 -10.25 3.06
C ILE A 197 21.95 -10.61 4.07
N SER A 198 22.59 -11.73 3.82
CA SER A 198 23.72 -12.16 4.62
C SER A 198 24.88 -11.13 4.62
N GLY A 199 25.61 -11.06 5.72
CA GLY A 199 26.76 -10.17 5.88
C GLY A 199 26.40 -8.74 6.31
N LYS A 200 25.12 -8.45 6.53
CA LYS A 200 24.65 -7.15 7.01
C LYS A 200 24.36 -7.19 8.52
N SER A 201 23.18 -7.64 8.92
CA SER A 201 22.80 -7.79 10.34
C SER A 201 23.04 -9.21 10.87
N SER A 202 23.07 -10.19 9.99
CA SER A 202 23.30 -11.61 10.30
C SER A 202 24.06 -12.29 9.16
N SER A 203 24.31 -13.61 9.31
CA SER A 203 24.85 -14.46 8.24
C SER A 203 23.78 -15.12 7.38
N TYR A 204 22.54 -14.66 7.46
CA TYR A 204 21.41 -15.22 6.76
C TYR A 204 20.79 -14.25 5.78
N ASN A 205 20.27 -14.79 4.66
CA ASN A 205 19.34 -14.14 3.76
C ASN A 205 17.93 -14.50 4.23
N SER A 206 17.16 -13.54 4.72
CA SER A 206 15.89 -13.82 5.39
C SER A 206 14.80 -12.83 5.01
N VAL A 207 13.57 -13.32 4.88
CA VAL A 207 12.36 -12.52 4.72
C VAL A 207 11.30 -13.00 5.70
N SER A 208 10.56 -12.07 6.29
CA SER A 208 9.51 -12.40 7.26
C SER A 208 8.52 -11.25 7.41
N ALA A 209 7.42 -11.52 8.10
CA ALA A 209 6.47 -10.50 8.51
C ALA A 209 6.76 -10.00 9.92
N GLN A 210 6.83 -8.67 10.06
CA GLN A 210 6.90 -7.96 11.33
C GLN A 210 5.54 -7.30 11.59
N TYR A 211 4.88 -7.69 12.67
CA TYR A 211 3.56 -7.17 13.04
C TYR A 211 3.70 -6.06 14.08
N THR A 212 3.22 -4.87 13.78
CA THR A 212 3.14 -3.76 14.74
C THR A 212 1.86 -3.90 15.54
N LEU A 213 1.97 -4.27 16.81
CA LEU A 213 0.84 -4.59 17.68
C LEU A 213 0.36 -3.39 18.49
N ALA A 214 1.24 -2.43 18.79
CA ALA A 214 0.88 -1.21 19.51
C ALA A 214 1.50 0.00 18.82
N HIS A 215 0.65 0.84 18.26
CA HIS A 215 1.09 2.09 17.65
C HIS A 215 1.41 3.13 18.71
N ARG A 216 2.35 4.02 18.40
CA ARG A 216 2.72 5.14 19.24
C ARG A 216 2.66 6.45 18.48
N ASP A 217 2.37 7.51 19.17
CA ASP A 217 2.43 8.87 18.66
C ASP A 217 3.30 9.74 19.56
N GLN A 218 3.84 10.81 19.02
CA GLN A 218 4.68 11.73 19.73
C GLN A 218 3.88 12.99 20.09
N TYR A 219 3.87 13.32 21.37
CA TYR A 219 3.24 14.52 21.89
C TYR A 219 4.30 15.53 22.32
N GLU A 220 4.22 16.75 21.80
CA GLU A 220 5.07 17.86 22.21
C GLU A 220 4.47 18.56 23.45
N MET A 221 5.22 18.59 24.53
CA MET A 221 4.78 19.23 25.77
C MET A 221 5.01 20.76 25.71
N GLY A 222 4.33 21.48 24.81
CA GLY A 222 4.26 22.94 24.76
C GLY A 222 5.56 23.73 24.94
N ASP A 223 5.57 25.00 24.60
CA ASP A 223 6.74 25.92 24.56
C ASP A 223 7.59 26.04 25.84
N ARG A 224 7.17 25.46 26.94
CA ARG A 224 7.87 25.57 28.25
C ARG A 224 8.72 24.38 28.61
N TYR A 225 8.57 23.25 27.93
CA TYR A 225 9.32 22.03 28.20
C TYR A 225 9.79 21.42 26.88
N GLU A 226 11.09 21.51 26.62
CA GLU A 226 11.74 20.78 25.54
C GLU A 226 11.74 19.27 25.86
N GLY A 227 10.62 18.61 25.66
CA GLY A 227 10.47 17.18 25.89
C GLY A 227 9.43 16.57 24.98
N LYS A 228 9.80 15.46 24.32
CA LYS A 228 8.91 14.64 23.54
C LYS A 228 8.40 13.50 24.42
N MET A 229 7.09 13.38 24.56
CA MET A 229 6.46 12.27 25.27
C MET A 229 5.77 11.35 24.27
N TYR A 230 5.93 10.05 24.45
CA TYR A 230 5.25 9.07 23.59
C TYR A 230 3.93 8.65 24.25
N VAL A 231 2.88 8.61 23.45
CA VAL A 231 1.58 8.04 23.80
C VAL A 231 1.42 6.75 23.02
N TYR A 232 1.05 5.69 23.69
CA TYR A 232 0.86 4.38 23.08
C TYR A 232 -0.62 4.04 22.96
N GLN A 233 -0.93 3.18 22.02
CA GLN A 233 -2.22 2.54 21.91
C GLN A 233 -2.53 1.78 23.21
N GLU A 234 -3.75 1.90 23.72
CA GLU A 234 -4.13 1.41 25.05
C GLU A 234 -4.31 -0.13 25.12
N SER A 235 -4.58 -0.78 23.99
CA SER A 235 -4.83 -2.22 23.92
C SER A 235 -4.22 -2.84 22.65
N LEU A 236 -3.81 -4.08 22.75
CA LEU A 236 -3.44 -4.88 21.56
C LEU A 236 -4.67 -5.18 20.72
N PRO A 237 -4.48 -5.48 19.41
CA PRO A 237 -5.52 -6.09 18.59
C PRO A 237 -6.03 -7.40 19.21
N ASP A 238 -7.28 -7.74 18.91
CA ASP A 238 -8.00 -8.89 19.50
C ASP A 238 -8.01 -10.12 18.58
N GLU A 239 -7.35 -10.03 17.45
CA GLU A 239 -7.30 -11.01 16.38
C GLU A 239 -6.23 -12.08 16.62
N THR A 240 -6.27 -13.14 15.83
CA THR A 240 -5.19 -14.12 15.70
C THR A 240 -4.41 -13.83 14.43
N LEU A 241 -3.08 -13.74 14.52
CA LEU A 241 -2.25 -13.70 13.33
C LEU A 241 -2.18 -15.09 12.72
N VAL A 242 -2.37 -15.20 11.40
CA VAL A 242 -2.32 -16.49 10.69
C VAL A 242 -1.40 -16.38 9.48
N GLN A 243 -0.38 -17.22 9.44
CA GLN A 243 0.52 -17.39 8.31
C GLN A 243 0.43 -18.83 7.79
N SER A 244 0.17 -19.00 6.49
CA SER A 244 0.20 -20.31 5.84
C SER A 244 1.39 -20.41 4.89
N TYR A 245 2.16 -21.48 5.04
CA TYR A 245 3.34 -21.79 4.23
C TYR A 245 3.04 -22.97 3.31
N SER A 246 3.07 -22.71 2.00
CA SER A 246 2.96 -23.74 0.96
C SER A 246 4.33 -24.05 0.39
N PHE A 247 4.72 -25.33 0.32
CA PHE A 247 6.03 -25.77 -0.14
C PHE A 247 5.99 -26.27 -1.58
N LEU A 248 7.02 -25.95 -2.36
CA LEU A 248 7.12 -26.23 -3.78
C LEU A 248 8.45 -26.93 -4.09
N ASN A 249 8.40 -27.91 -5.00
CA ASN A 249 9.59 -28.59 -5.55
C ASN A 249 10.10 -27.84 -6.80
N SER A 250 10.12 -26.52 -6.73
CA SER A 250 10.51 -25.62 -7.80
C SER A 250 11.05 -24.34 -7.17
N ASP A 251 11.97 -23.66 -7.82
CA ASP A 251 12.47 -22.35 -7.48
C ASP A 251 11.93 -21.23 -8.39
N ASN A 252 10.94 -21.55 -9.24
CA ASN A 252 10.30 -20.58 -10.12
C ASN A 252 9.21 -19.80 -9.35
N TYR A 253 9.28 -18.46 -9.37
CA TYR A 253 8.23 -17.61 -8.78
C TYR A 253 6.87 -17.71 -9.51
N ALA A 254 6.84 -18.20 -10.76
CA ALA A 254 5.58 -18.48 -11.43
C ALA A 254 4.75 -19.56 -10.72
N ASP A 255 5.41 -20.56 -10.13
CA ASP A 255 4.73 -21.57 -9.32
C ASP A 255 4.23 -20.98 -8.00
N MET A 256 4.97 -20.02 -7.40
CA MET A 256 4.49 -19.27 -6.24
C MET A 256 3.25 -18.43 -6.61
N ALA A 257 3.23 -17.80 -7.79
CA ALA A 257 2.06 -17.09 -8.30
C ALA A 257 0.85 -18.01 -8.47
N GLY A 258 1.07 -19.25 -8.93
CA GLY A 258 0.04 -20.29 -9.01
C GLY A 258 -0.55 -20.66 -7.64
N VAL A 259 0.30 -20.79 -6.61
CA VAL A 259 -0.15 -20.99 -5.21
C VAL A 259 -0.97 -19.80 -4.72
N TYR A 260 -0.53 -18.58 -5.01
CA TYR A 260 -1.24 -17.38 -4.60
C TYR A 260 -2.59 -17.23 -5.32
N ARG A 261 -2.66 -17.57 -6.60
CA ARG A 261 -3.94 -17.66 -7.36
C ARG A 261 -4.92 -18.61 -6.69
N ASN A 262 -4.48 -19.83 -6.38
CA ASN A 262 -5.32 -20.80 -5.70
C ASN A 262 -5.83 -20.31 -4.34
N TYR A 263 -5.00 -19.55 -3.61
CA TYR A 263 -5.42 -18.89 -2.37
C TYR A 263 -6.54 -17.88 -2.64
N LEU A 264 -6.37 -16.98 -3.63
CA LEU A 264 -7.38 -15.99 -4.00
C LEU A 264 -8.69 -16.65 -4.46
N GLU A 265 -8.63 -17.68 -5.29
CA GLU A 265 -9.83 -18.46 -5.71
C GLU A 265 -10.57 -19.06 -4.50
N ASN A 266 -9.82 -19.61 -3.55
CA ASN A 266 -10.42 -20.25 -2.35
C ASN A 266 -11.13 -19.23 -1.44
N ILE A 267 -10.53 -18.04 -1.21
CA ILE A 267 -11.14 -17.04 -0.32
C ILE A 267 -12.26 -16.24 -1.01
N SER A 268 -12.22 -16.15 -2.33
CA SER A 268 -13.15 -15.31 -3.12
C SER A 268 -14.40 -16.07 -3.57
N GLY A 269 -14.33 -17.39 -3.66
CA GLY A 269 -15.44 -18.21 -4.17
C GLY A 269 -15.89 -17.77 -5.56
N ASP A 270 -17.18 -17.58 -5.74
CA ASP A 270 -17.80 -17.24 -7.05
C ASP A 270 -17.53 -15.80 -7.53
N TYR A 271 -16.79 -14.97 -6.76
CA TYR A 271 -16.51 -13.60 -7.16
C TYR A 271 -15.32 -13.47 -8.12
N LEU A 272 -14.33 -14.36 -8.01
CA LEU A 272 -13.20 -14.39 -8.90
C LEU A 272 -13.46 -15.44 -9.99
N THR A 273 -14.03 -15.01 -11.11
CA THR A 273 -14.38 -15.87 -12.26
C THR A 273 -13.51 -15.56 -13.46
N PRO A 274 -13.15 -16.56 -14.29
CA PRO A 274 -12.40 -16.33 -15.52
C PRO A 274 -13.04 -15.25 -16.39
N SER A 275 -12.25 -14.37 -16.95
CA SER A 275 -12.66 -13.33 -17.90
C SER A 275 -13.01 -13.96 -19.26
N GLU A 276 -13.99 -13.38 -19.94
CA GLU A 276 -14.32 -13.72 -21.34
C GLU A 276 -13.78 -12.67 -22.34
N ASP A 277 -13.04 -11.66 -21.86
CA ASP A 277 -12.56 -10.56 -22.68
C ASP A 277 -11.51 -11.03 -23.70
N THR A 278 -11.73 -10.69 -24.96
CA THR A 278 -10.79 -10.98 -26.08
C THR A 278 -10.29 -9.70 -26.74
N GLN A 279 -10.52 -8.58 -26.12
CA GLN A 279 -10.05 -7.26 -26.54
C GLN A 279 -9.42 -6.53 -25.38
N THR A 280 -8.50 -5.65 -25.68
CA THR A 280 -7.77 -4.85 -24.70
C THR A 280 -8.72 -4.03 -23.83
N PRO A 281 -8.78 -4.27 -22.52
CA PRO A 281 -9.51 -3.40 -21.58
C PRO A 281 -8.90 -1.99 -21.64
N THR A 282 -9.74 -1.00 -21.89
CA THR A 282 -9.29 0.39 -22.03
C THR A 282 -10.07 1.28 -21.07
N VAL A 283 -9.36 1.93 -20.15
CA VAL A 283 -9.93 2.90 -19.22
C VAL A 283 -9.78 4.30 -19.77
N ILE A 284 -10.90 5.01 -19.90
CA ILE A 284 -10.97 6.42 -20.29
C ILE A 284 -11.44 7.22 -19.08
N GLU A 285 -10.54 7.94 -18.44
CA GLU A 285 -10.89 8.88 -17.40
C GLU A 285 -11.20 10.24 -18.01
N LEU A 286 -12.41 10.77 -17.77
CA LEU A 286 -12.82 12.09 -18.21
C LEU A 286 -12.92 13.02 -17.00
N VAL A 287 -12.13 14.10 -17.02
CA VAL A 287 -12.06 15.07 -15.93
C VAL A 287 -13.13 16.14 -16.14
N GLY A 288 -14.21 16.11 -15.36
CA GLY A 288 -15.33 17.03 -15.48
C GLY A 288 -15.01 18.44 -15.03
N ALA A 289 -14.79 18.67 -13.74
CA ALA A 289 -14.52 19.99 -13.20
C ALA A 289 -13.42 19.98 -12.14
N VAL A 290 -12.67 21.09 -12.12
CA VAL A 290 -11.72 21.41 -11.04
C VAL A 290 -12.12 22.70 -10.35
N ASP A 291 -11.59 22.96 -9.17
CA ASP A 291 -11.83 24.21 -8.45
C ASP A 291 -10.93 25.34 -8.94
N LYS A 292 -11.52 26.51 -9.21
CA LYS A 292 -10.80 27.74 -9.50
C LYS A 292 -11.26 28.86 -8.59
N ILE A 293 -10.33 29.58 -7.99
CA ILE A 293 -10.65 30.77 -7.19
C ILE A 293 -11.05 31.90 -8.15
N LYS A 294 -12.30 32.36 -8.05
CA LYS A 294 -12.84 33.48 -8.78
C LYS A 294 -13.24 34.62 -7.82
N GLN A 295 -12.99 35.85 -8.21
CA GLN A 295 -13.45 37.03 -7.46
C GLN A 295 -14.95 37.25 -7.72
N VAL A 296 -15.77 37.09 -6.70
CA VAL A 296 -17.21 37.36 -6.77
C VAL A 296 -17.50 38.56 -5.85
N ALA A 297 -17.85 39.68 -6.41
CA ALA A 297 -18.06 40.94 -5.67
C ALA A 297 -16.87 41.30 -4.76
N GLY A 298 -15.64 41.08 -5.22
CA GLY A 298 -14.41 41.33 -4.46
C GLY A 298 -14.03 40.29 -3.41
N ILE A 299 -14.82 39.21 -3.27
CA ILE A 299 -14.55 38.10 -2.33
C ILE A 299 -14.00 36.91 -3.15
N PRO A 300 -12.81 36.34 -2.79
CA PRO A 300 -12.31 35.16 -3.43
C PRO A 300 -13.20 33.96 -3.04
N MET A 301 -13.78 33.30 -4.01
CA MET A 301 -14.63 32.12 -3.83
C MET A 301 -14.16 31.00 -4.75
N SER A 302 -14.07 29.78 -4.22
CA SER A 302 -13.88 28.61 -5.06
C SER A 302 -15.14 28.33 -5.87
N ARG A 303 -14.97 28.10 -7.16
CA ARG A 303 -16.05 27.78 -8.11
C ARG A 303 -15.57 26.67 -9.04
N PRO A 304 -16.46 25.71 -9.39
CA PRO A 304 -16.14 24.73 -10.41
C PRO A 304 -15.77 25.40 -11.73
N LEU A 305 -14.67 24.97 -12.29
CA LEU A 305 -14.21 25.27 -13.63
C LEU A 305 -14.41 24.01 -14.47
N GLU A 306 -15.20 24.14 -15.51
CA GLU A 306 -15.48 23.07 -16.47
C GLU A 306 -14.21 22.74 -17.25
N LEU A 307 -13.92 21.44 -17.40
CA LEU A 307 -12.88 20.89 -18.26
C LEU A 307 -13.48 19.94 -19.30
N THR A 308 -14.54 19.21 -18.95
CA THR A 308 -15.31 18.36 -19.87
C THR A 308 -16.75 18.32 -19.39
N SER A 309 -17.68 18.88 -20.17
CA SER A 309 -19.11 18.76 -19.89
C SER A 309 -19.62 17.33 -20.13
N PHE A 310 -20.77 16.97 -19.58
CA PHE A 310 -21.39 15.67 -19.86
C PHE A 310 -21.76 15.45 -21.32
N GLN A 311 -21.95 16.52 -22.08
CA GLN A 311 -22.23 16.45 -23.51
C GLN A 311 -20.95 16.18 -24.31
N GLU A 312 -19.86 16.87 -24.00
CA GLU A 312 -18.54 16.63 -24.60
C GLU A 312 -18.03 15.22 -24.22
N ALA A 313 -18.21 14.81 -22.96
CA ALA A 313 -17.92 13.44 -22.54
C ALA A 313 -18.65 12.40 -23.40
N GLN A 314 -19.92 12.62 -23.72
CA GLN A 314 -20.68 11.74 -24.61
C GLN A 314 -20.10 11.75 -26.03
N GLN A 315 -19.69 12.89 -26.55
CA GLN A 315 -19.10 13.04 -27.90
C GLN A 315 -17.75 12.28 -27.99
N ILE A 316 -16.88 12.47 -27.02
CA ILE A 316 -15.59 11.73 -26.93
C ILE A 316 -15.83 10.21 -26.91
N ILE A 317 -16.76 9.73 -26.09
CA ILE A 317 -17.09 8.31 -25.98
C ILE A 317 -17.65 7.77 -27.30
N GLU A 318 -18.50 8.55 -27.98
CA GLU A 318 -19.10 8.19 -29.27
C GLU A 318 -18.02 8.09 -30.36
N GLU A 319 -17.09 9.02 -30.42
CA GLU A 319 -15.96 9.05 -31.35
C GLU A 319 -15.05 7.85 -31.14
N LEU A 320 -14.56 7.62 -29.93
CA LEU A 320 -13.69 6.48 -29.59
C LEU A 320 -14.34 5.12 -29.92
N ARG A 321 -15.66 5.01 -29.73
CA ARG A 321 -16.40 3.81 -30.10
C ARG A 321 -16.49 3.63 -31.62
N GLN A 322 -16.70 4.72 -32.38
CA GLN A 322 -16.70 4.68 -33.85
C GLN A 322 -15.33 4.30 -34.41
N ASP A 323 -14.26 4.68 -33.72
CA ASP A 323 -12.89 4.32 -34.04
C ASP A 323 -12.50 2.89 -33.62
N GLY A 324 -13.43 2.13 -33.03
CA GLY A 324 -13.28 0.69 -32.79
C GLY A 324 -12.89 0.30 -31.37
N ILE A 325 -12.84 1.22 -30.41
CA ILE A 325 -12.57 0.90 -29.01
C ILE A 325 -13.87 0.40 -28.36
N THR A 326 -14.03 -0.91 -28.27
CA THR A 326 -15.29 -1.54 -27.81
C THR A 326 -15.25 -2.04 -26.37
N ASN A 327 -14.10 -2.48 -25.84
CA ASN A 327 -13.92 -2.87 -24.43
C ASN A 327 -13.48 -1.64 -23.61
N MET A 328 -14.40 -0.68 -23.45
CA MET A 328 -14.16 0.63 -22.83
C MET A 328 -14.84 0.74 -21.47
N SER A 329 -14.09 1.12 -20.46
CA SER A 329 -14.57 1.54 -19.16
C SER A 329 -14.35 3.04 -18.98
N VAL A 330 -15.42 3.81 -18.82
CA VAL A 330 -15.37 5.26 -18.70
C VAL A 330 -15.50 5.67 -17.25
N LYS A 331 -14.51 6.38 -16.72
CA LYS A 331 -14.47 6.94 -15.36
C LYS A 331 -14.73 8.45 -15.42
N LEU A 332 -15.77 8.93 -14.73
CA LEU A 332 -16.05 10.35 -14.59
C LEU A 332 -15.48 10.87 -13.25
N THR A 333 -14.42 11.64 -13.30
CA THR A 333 -13.81 12.31 -12.14
C THR A 333 -14.26 13.76 -12.10
N GLY A 334 -14.48 14.32 -10.91
CA GLY A 334 -14.89 15.73 -10.76
C GLY A 334 -16.30 16.05 -11.29
N TRP A 335 -17.16 15.05 -11.38
CA TRP A 335 -18.53 15.18 -11.91
C TRP A 335 -19.52 15.84 -10.94
N MET A 336 -19.22 15.87 -9.65
CA MET A 336 -20.16 16.35 -8.62
C MET A 336 -19.58 17.52 -7.80
N ASN A 337 -20.39 18.06 -6.90
CA ASN A 337 -20.09 19.25 -6.10
C ASN A 337 -18.67 19.23 -5.51
N GLY A 338 -17.91 20.29 -5.81
CA GLY A 338 -16.51 20.46 -5.46
C GLY A 338 -15.54 20.08 -6.58
N GLY A 339 -16.03 19.48 -7.69
CA GLY A 339 -15.13 19.04 -8.76
C GLY A 339 -14.20 17.90 -8.30
N VAL A 340 -12.98 17.87 -8.83
CA VAL A 340 -11.95 16.87 -8.48
C VAL A 340 -11.62 16.87 -6.98
N GLN A 341 -11.58 18.06 -6.36
CA GLN A 341 -11.49 18.18 -4.90
C GLN A 341 -12.89 18.17 -4.29
N GLN A 342 -13.50 17.01 -4.29
CA GLN A 342 -14.86 16.78 -3.90
C GLN A 342 -15.19 17.35 -2.51
N LYS A 343 -16.39 17.90 -2.36
CA LYS A 343 -16.98 18.17 -1.04
C LYS A 343 -17.47 16.88 -0.42
N ILE A 344 -17.57 16.84 0.92
CA ILE A 344 -18.04 15.65 1.64
C ILE A 344 -19.34 15.11 1.04
N LEU A 345 -19.37 13.81 0.82
CA LEU A 345 -20.40 13.11 0.03
C LEU A 345 -21.69 12.84 0.83
N LYS A 346 -22.21 13.82 1.55
CA LYS A 346 -23.55 13.70 2.18
C LYS A 346 -24.67 13.80 1.16
N LYS A 347 -24.46 14.53 0.07
CA LYS A 347 -25.37 14.62 -1.09
C LYS A 347 -24.57 14.84 -2.36
N ALA A 348 -24.52 13.84 -3.22
CA ALA A 348 -23.97 13.99 -4.55
C ALA A 348 -24.87 14.86 -5.41
N LYS A 349 -24.34 15.96 -5.92
CA LYS A 349 -25.03 16.84 -6.88
C LYS A 349 -24.13 17.03 -8.08
N PRO A 350 -24.52 16.58 -9.27
CA PRO A 350 -23.77 16.87 -10.48
C PRO A 350 -23.50 18.36 -10.65
N VAL A 351 -22.29 18.70 -11.04
CA VAL A 351 -21.89 20.10 -11.27
C VAL A 351 -22.76 20.72 -12.34
N THR A 352 -23.35 21.88 -12.06
CA THR A 352 -24.29 22.54 -12.98
C THR A 352 -23.58 23.04 -14.24
N ALA A 353 -22.32 23.47 -14.14
CA ALA A 353 -21.54 23.90 -15.30
C ALA A 353 -21.38 22.74 -16.30
N LEU A 354 -21.23 21.51 -15.86
CA LEU A 354 -21.13 20.32 -16.73
C LEU A 354 -22.47 19.91 -17.38
N GLY A 355 -23.56 20.67 -17.18
CA GLY A 355 -24.91 20.37 -17.68
C GLY A 355 -25.84 19.74 -16.64
N GLY A 356 -25.35 19.51 -15.41
CA GLY A 356 -26.15 19.09 -14.27
C GLY A 356 -26.82 17.72 -14.45
N LYS A 357 -27.83 17.44 -13.65
CA LYS A 357 -28.53 16.13 -13.61
C LYS A 357 -29.07 15.66 -14.95
N LYS A 358 -29.57 16.59 -15.76
CA LYS A 358 -30.23 16.25 -17.05
C LYS A 358 -29.21 15.68 -18.03
N ASN A 359 -28.05 16.30 -18.16
CA ASN A 359 -27.06 15.87 -19.13
C ASN A 359 -26.29 14.64 -18.62
N LEU A 360 -26.02 14.52 -17.31
CA LEU A 360 -25.47 13.29 -16.75
C LEU A 360 -26.42 12.09 -17.00
N LYS A 361 -27.73 12.28 -16.84
CA LYS A 361 -28.70 11.22 -17.14
C LYS A 361 -28.65 10.79 -18.61
N LYS A 362 -28.55 11.72 -19.54
CA LYS A 362 -28.41 11.41 -20.98
C LYS A 362 -27.15 10.65 -21.29
N LEU A 363 -26.00 11.06 -20.69
CA LEU A 363 -24.73 10.38 -20.84
C LEU A 363 -24.81 8.93 -20.32
N ALA A 364 -25.42 8.73 -19.15
CA ALA A 364 -25.60 7.40 -18.57
C ALA A 364 -26.54 6.52 -19.40
N GLU A 365 -27.66 7.06 -19.90
CA GLU A 365 -28.56 6.38 -20.83
C GLU A 365 -27.81 5.97 -22.12
N TYR A 366 -27.01 6.89 -22.70
CA TYR A 366 -26.19 6.59 -23.88
C TYR A 366 -25.17 5.46 -23.60
N ALA A 367 -24.48 5.52 -22.47
CA ALA A 367 -23.50 4.48 -22.09
C ALA A 367 -24.18 3.10 -21.93
N SER A 368 -25.32 3.05 -21.25
CA SER A 368 -26.13 1.83 -21.07
C SER A 368 -26.62 1.26 -22.40
N ASP A 369 -27.20 2.09 -23.28
CA ASP A 369 -27.69 1.67 -24.58
C ASP A 369 -26.62 1.11 -25.51
N ASN A 370 -25.38 1.53 -25.28
CA ASN A 370 -24.19 1.11 -26.06
C ASN A 370 -23.28 0.10 -25.34
N GLN A 371 -23.71 -0.43 -24.20
CA GLN A 371 -22.96 -1.42 -23.39
C GLN A 371 -21.58 -0.92 -22.95
N ILE A 372 -21.47 0.36 -22.63
CA ILE A 372 -20.27 1.00 -22.11
C ILE A 372 -20.37 1.08 -20.59
N ASP A 373 -19.37 0.63 -19.90
CA ASP A 373 -19.30 0.71 -18.44
C ASP A 373 -18.97 2.14 -18.00
N LEU A 374 -19.96 2.85 -17.48
CA LEU A 374 -19.79 4.19 -16.94
C LEU A 374 -19.63 4.12 -15.43
N TYR A 375 -18.50 4.60 -14.92
CA TYR A 375 -18.17 4.66 -13.49
C TYR A 375 -18.20 6.10 -12.97
N LEU A 376 -18.94 6.33 -11.91
CA LEU A 376 -18.95 7.60 -11.20
C LEU A 376 -17.92 7.54 -10.06
N ASP A 377 -16.88 8.35 -10.18
CA ASP A 377 -15.75 8.36 -9.23
C ASP A 377 -16.07 9.17 -7.97
N GLY A 378 -15.54 8.78 -6.81
CA GLY A 378 -15.77 9.48 -5.57
C GLY A 378 -14.75 9.24 -4.49
N ILE A 379 -14.52 10.32 -3.69
CA ILE A 379 -13.70 10.36 -2.49
C ILE A 379 -14.59 9.99 -1.30
N THR A 380 -14.21 8.99 -0.54
CA THR A 380 -15.00 8.45 0.58
C THR A 380 -14.36 8.65 1.94
N ASP A 381 -13.03 8.71 2.02
CA ASP A 381 -12.28 8.69 3.27
C ASP A 381 -11.80 10.06 3.72
N TYR A 382 -11.91 11.10 2.86
CA TYR A 382 -11.35 12.42 3.15
C TYR A 382 -12.36 13.55 3.05
N ALA A 383 -12.15 14.62 3.85
CA ALA A 383 -12.79 15.91 3.73
C ALA A 383 -11.76 17.01 3.49
N TYR A 384 -11.78 17.62 2.32
CA TYR A 384 -10.85 18.71 1.93
C TYR A 384 -11.29 20.08 2.44
N ASP A 385 -12.57 20.27 2.71
CA ASP A 385 -13.14 21.49 3.26
C ASP A 385 -13.86 21.25 4.57
N SER A 386 -13.80 22.23 5.47
CA SER A 386 -14.42 22.20 6.80
C SER A 386 -15.36 23.38 7.01
N ASP A 387 -16.10 23.78 5.97
CA ASP A 387 -17.08 24.85 6.09
C ASP A 387 -18.33 24.40 6.86
N ILE A 388 -18.85 25.28 7.71
CA ILE A 388 -20.05 25.04 8.52
C ILE A 388 -21.26 24.57 7.69
N PHE A 389 -21.30 24.95 6.41
CA PHE A 389 -22.39 24.62 5.50
C PHE A 389 -22.22 23.31 4.72
N ASP A 390 -21.05 22.70 4.76
CA ASP A 390 -20.77 21.42 4.07
C ASP A 390 -21.27 20.21 4.86
N GLY A 391 -21.64 20.44 6.14
CA GLY A 391 -22.13 19.40 7.02
C GLY A 391 -21.02 18.51 7.61
N PHE A 392 -19.75 18.86 7.44
CA PHE A 392 -18.62 18.23 8.09
C PHE A 392 -18.17 19.02 9.32
N TRP A 393 -18.08 18.34 10.45
CA TRP A 393 -17.63 18.90 11.71
C TRP A 393 -16.34 18.24 12.16
N VAL A 394 -15.22 18.92 11.96
CA VAL A 394 -13.88 18.40 12.25
C VAL A 394 -13.78 17.67 13.60
N PHE A 395 -14.42 18.21 14.66
CA PHE A 395 -14.35 17.63 15.99
C PHE A 395 -15.10 16.30 16.17
N THR A 396 -16.15 16.06 15.40
CA THR A 396 -17.01 14.88 15.56
C THR A 396 -16.90 13.90 14.43
N ASP A 397 -16.45 14.35 13.25
CA ASP A 397 -16.53 13.62 12.01
C ASP A 397 -15.16 13.16 11.51
N SER A 398 -14.04 13.77 12.00
CA SER A 398 -12.68 13.29 11.69
C SER A 398 -12.27 12.11 12.57
N ALA A 399 -11.47 11.21 11.99
CA ALA A 399 -10.73 10.19 12.72
C ALA A 399 -9.74 10.79 13.71
N ARG A 400 -9.17 9.96 14.57
CA ARG A 400 -8.20 10.36 15.59
C ARG A 400 -6.87 9.67 15.42
N PHE A 401 -5.79 10.40 15.64
CA PHE A 401 -4.46 9.85 15.82
C PHE A 401 -4.37 9.07 17.16
N VAL A 402 -3.29 8.36 17.35
CA VAL A 402 -2.99 7.67 18.62
C VAL A 402 -2.95 8.67 19.79
N SER A 403 -2.44 9.89 19.56
CA SER A 403 -2.46 11.02 20.51
C SER A 403 -3.87 11.51 20.89
N LYS A 404 -4.90 11.05 20.19
CA LYS A 404 -6.30 11.50 20.26
C LYS A 404 -6.56 12.86 19.60
N ASP A 405 -5.56 13.46 18.98
CA ASP A 405 -5.74 14.62 18.14
C ASP A 405 -6.50 14.25 16.86
N LYS A 406 -7.07 15.26 16.20
CA LYS A 406 -7.76 15.08 14.94
C LYS A 406 -6.76 14.62 13.87
N ALA A 407 -7.13 13.65 13.05
CA ALA A 407 -6.32 13.19 11.94
C ALA A 407 -6.30 14.25 10.82
N GLU A 408 -5.41 15.24 10.98
CA GLU A 408 -5.13 16.32 10.04
C GLU A 408 -3.96 15.90 9.14
N ILE A 409 -4.23 15.76 7.85
CA ILE A 409 -3.25 15.31 6.87
C ILE A 409 -2.78 16.50 6.06
N TYR A 410 -1.50 16.79 6.15
CA TYR A 410 -0.85 17.88 5.42
C TYR A 410 -0.15 17.37 4.17
N PRO A 411 -0.05 18.18 3.12
CA PRO A 411 0.83 17.87 2.00
C PRO A 411 2.29 17.83 2.45
N TYR A 412 3.08 16.99 1.80
CA TYR A 412 4.52 16.90 2.02
C TYR A 412 5.31 17.53 0.89
N SER A 413 6.51 17.99 1.19
CA SER A 413 7.43 18.53 0.21
C SER A 413 8.12 17.38 -0.54
N THR A 414 8.07 17.38 -1.85
CA THR A 414 8.82 16.42 -2.69
C THR A 414 10.35 16.63 -2.64
N VAL A 415 10.81 17.77 -2.12
CA VAL A 415 12.25 18.11 -2.02
C VAL A 415 12.82 17.79 -0.64
N THR A 416 12.08 18.12 0.43
CA THR A 416 12.55 17.95 1.81
C THR A 416 11.86 16.80 2.53
N TYR A 417 10.88 16.18 1.89
CA TYR A 417 10.00 15.14 2.44
C TYR A 417 9.28 15.54 3.74
N ALA A 418 9.44 16.79 4.17
CA ALA A 418 8.83 17.29 5.39
C ALA A 418 7.41 17.80 5.15
N LYS A 419 6.61 17.76 6.20
CA LYS A 419 5.25 18.30 6.28
C LYS A 419 5.21 19.77 5.93
N ARG A 420 4.26 20.20 5.09
CA ARG A 420 4.01 21.58 4.72
C ARG A 420 2.96 22.23 5.61
N GLU A 421 3.28 22.52 6.85
CA GLU A 421 2.35 23.03 7.86
C GLU A 421 1.67 24.37 7.51
N LYS A 422 2.26 25.13 6.58
CA LYS A 422 1.68 26.41 6.10
C LYS A 422 0.56 26.18 5.07
N GLN A 423 0.37 24.96 4.56
CA GLN A 423 -0.71 24.63 3.66
C GLN A 423 -1.92 24.12 4.47
N LYS A 424 -3.12 24.33 3.92
CA LYS A 424 -4.36 23.85 4.54
C LYS A 424 -4.35 22.30 4.56
N PRO A 425 -4.55 21.66 5.72
CA PRO A 425 -4.70 20.20 5.77
C PRO A 425 -6.07 19.77 5.23
N HIS A 426 -6.17 18.51 4.88
CA HIS A 426 -7.44 17.81 4.78
C HIS A 426 -7.60 16.85 5.96
N TYR A 427 -8.80 16.30 6.12
CA TYR A 427 -9.13 15.52 7.31
C TYR A 427 -9.50 14.10 6.90
N LEU A 428 -8.92 13.12 7.60
CA LEU A 428 -9.36 11.73 7.52
C LEU A 428 -10.73 11.61 8.22
N LEU A 429 -11.69 11.00 7.56
CA LEU A 429 -13.02 10.74 8.12
C LEU A 429 -12.94 9.56 9.10
N LYS A 430 -13.75 9.60 10.15
CA LYS A 430 -13.92 8.42 11.00
C LYS A 430 -14.51 7.26 10.18
N ALA A 431 -14.10 6.03 10.47
CA ALA A 431 -14.43 4.84 9.69
C ALA A 431 -15.94 4.67 9.39
N SER A 432 -16.80 4.97 10.38
CA SER A 432 -18.26 4.89 10.20
C SER A 432 -18.81 5.92 9.21
N LEU A 433 -18.20 7.11 9.14
CA LEU A 433 -18.61 8.15 8.20
C LEU A 433 -18.07 7.85 6.79
N ALA A 434 -16.83 7.39 6.67
CA ALA A 434 -16.25 6.92 5.41
C ALA A 434 -17.13 5.83 4.77
N SER A 435 -17.52 4.83 5.55
CA SER A 435 -18.45 3.78 5.12
C SER A 435 -19.82 4.35 4.66
N GLN A 436 -20.33 5.37 5.34
CA GLN A 436 -21.57 6.05 4.91
C GLN A 436 -21.37 6.84 3.61
N MET A 437 -20.19 7.45 3.40
CA MET A 437 -19.89 8.17 2.14
C MET A 437 -19.88 7.21 0.96
N ALA A 438 -19.31 6.01 1.14
CA ALA A 438 -19.37 4.95 0.12
C ALA A 438 -20.80 4.56 -0.22
N ASP A 439 -21.68 4.36 0.78
CA ASP A 439 -23.11 4.08 0.54
C ASP A 439 -23.81 5.22 -0.23
N ASN A 440 -23.44 6.46 0.10
CA ASN A 440 -24.00 7.62 -0.58
C ASN A 440 -23.54 7.71 -2.06
N LEU A 441 -22.28 7.31 -2.36
CA LEU A 441 -21.80 7.23 -3.74
C LEU A 441 -22.55 6.16 -4.53
N VAL A 442 -22.66 4.95 -3.98
CA VAL A 442 -23.44 3.85 -4.61
C VAL A 442 -24.88 4.27 -4.88
N LYS A 443 -25.54 4.90 -3.89
CA LYS A 443 -26.90 5.43 -4.05
C LYS A 443 -26.98 6.52 -5.11
N ALA A 444 -25.96 7.37 -5.22
CA ALA A 444 -25.92 8.43 -6.22
C ALA A 444 -25.76 7.85 -7.63
N ALA A 445 -24.84 6.89 -7.81
CA ALA A 445 -24.62 6.19 -9.07
C ALA A 445 -25.88 5.44 -9.52
N GLY A 446 -26.55 4.75 -8.61
CA GLY A 446 -27.81 4.04 -8.88
C GLY A 446 -28.96 4.93 -9.39
N GLN A 447 -28.93 6.26 -9.12
CA GLN A 447 -29.90 7.20 -9.72
C GLN A 447 -29.74 7.36 -11.24
N TYR A 448 -28.60 6.99 -11.76
CA TYR A 448 -28.25 7.09 -13.18
C TYR A 448 -28.00 5.71 -13.81
N GLU A 449 -28.24 4.63 -13.08
CA GLU A 449 -27.91 3.27 -13.53
C GLU A 449 -26.42 3.12 -13.91
N ALA A 450 -25.57 3.91 -13.24
CA ALA A 450 -24.13 3.90 -13.43
C ALA A 450 -23.40 3.05 -12.36
N ASN A 451 -22.19 2.65 -12.66
CA ASN A 451 -21.29 1.93 -11.78
C ASN A 451 -20.52 2.89 -10.84
N VAL A 452 -19.73 2.35 -9.93
CA VAL A 452 -18.97 3.15 -8.97
C VAL A 452 -17.47 2.96 -9.11
N SER A 453 -16.74 4.07 -8.94
CA SER A 453 -15.27 4.09 -8.79
C SER A 453 -14.92 4.68 -7.43
N PHE A 454 -14.05 3.98 -6.71
CA PHE A 454 -13.54 4.42 -5.41
C PHE A 454 -12.08 4.86 -5.52
N GLN A 455 -11.74 5.99 -4.91
CA GLN A 455 -10.35 6.45 -4.85
C GLN A 455 -9.59 5.77 -3.71
N GLU A 456 -10.22 5.54 -2.55
CA GLU A 456 -9.55 5.03 -1.35
C GLU A 456 -9.92 3.57 -1.01
N ILE A 457 -11.19 3.17 -1.20
CA ILE A 457 -11.61 1.78 -0.96
C ILE A 457 -10.88 0.86 -1.94
N GLY A 458 -10.21 -0.15 -1.39
CA GLY A 458 -9.40 -1.11 -2.15
C GLY A 458 -7.92 -0.77 -2.19
N ILE A 459 -7.49 0.38 -1.62
CA ILE A 459 -6.08 0.73 -1.46
C ILE A 459 -5.74 1.20 -0.05
N GLU A 460 -6.59 2.01 0.59
CA GLU A 460 -6.29 2.58 1.89
C GLU A 460 -7.02 1.87 3.03
N LEU A 461 -6.29 1.57 4.10
CA LEU A 461 -6.82 1.05 5.35
C LEU A 461 -6.39 1.95 6.49
N ASN A 462 -7.30 2.81 6.93
CA ASN A 462 -7.04 3.83 7.92
C ASN A 462 -7.74 3.51 9.25
N SER A 463 -6.98 3.44 10.35
CA SER A 463 -7.51 3.27 11.72
C SER A 463 -8.27 4.51 12.19
N ASP A 464 -9.02 4.36 13.27
CA ASP A 464 -9.56 5.48 14.05
C ASP A 464 -9.30 5.22 15.53
N TYR A 465 -8.41 6.00 16.15
CA TYR A 465 -8.08 5.85 17.57
C TYR A 465 -9.02 6.64 18.50
N TYR A 466 -10.29 6.84 18.08
CA TYR A 466 -11.27 7.51 18.91
C TYR A 466 -11.51 6.73 20.20
N LYS A 467 -11.26 7.38 21.35
CA LYS A 467 -11.23 6.72 22.69
C LYS A 467 -12.45 5.85 23.01
N LYS A 468 -13.64 6.27 22.59
CA LYS A 468 -14.90 5.56 22.94
C LYS A 468 -15.18 4.36 22.04
N ASN A 469 -14.67 4.37 20.84
CA ASN A 469 -14.90 3.33 19.84
C ASN A 469 -13.73 3.35 18.83
N PRO A 470 -12.56 2.83 19.24
CA PRO A 470 -11.44 2.70 18.31
C PRO A 470 -11.78 1.67 17.22
N VAL A 471 -11.27 1.90 16.02
CA VAL A 471 -11.42 1.00 14.88
C VAL A 471 -10.04 0.68 14.34
N SER A 472 -9.70 -0.60 14.25
CA SER A 472 -8.43 -1.07 13.73
C SER A 472 -8.43 -1.15 12.20
N ARG A 473 -7.23 -1.20 11.60
CA ARG A 473 -7.07 -1.44 10.14
C ARG A 473 -7.71 -2.77 9.71
N GLN A 474 -7.65 -3.80 10.53
CA GLN A 474 -8.28 -5.10 10.25
C GLN A 474 -9.81 -4.97 10.20
N GLN A 475 -10.41 -4.23 11.12
CA GLN A 475 -11.86 -3.96 11.09
C GLN A 475 -12.28 -3.12 9.89
N VAL A 476 -11.42 -2.18 9.46
CA VAL A 476 -11.66 -1.41 8.24
C VAL A 476 -11.60 -2.31 7.01
N LEU A 477 -10.59 -3.20 6.90
CA LEU A 477 -10.49 -4.20 5.84
C LEU A 477 -11.78 -5.03 5.75
N GLN A 478 -12.22 -5.62 6.86
CA GLN A 478 -13.45 -6.43 6.90
C GLN A 478 -14.70 -5.64 6.49
N THR A 479 -14.74 -4.35 6.87
CA THR A 479 -15.85 -3.45 6.49
C THR A 479 -15.83 -3.13 5.00
N GLN A 480 -14.66 -2.85 4.43
CA GLN A 480 -14.51 -2.57 2.99
C GLN A 480 -14.83 -3.82 2.16
N GLU A 481 -14.31 -4.98 2.54
CA GLU A 481 -14.58 -6.26 1.87
C GLU A 481 -16.09 -6.56 1.85
N ALA A 482 -16.74 -6.51 3.02
CA ALA A 482 -18.19 -6.74 3.11
C ALA A 482 -18.98 -5.75 2.27
N LYS A 483 -18.55 -4.50 2.18
CA LYS A 483 -19.19 -3.46 1.37
C LYS A 483 -19.01 -3.73 -0.13
N LEU A 484 -17.79 -4.02 -0.58
CA LEU A 484 -17.52 -4.35 -1.98
C LEU A 484 -18.34 -5.57 -2.44
N LYS A 485 -18.41 -6.59 -1.61
CA LYS A 485 -19.24 -7.76 -1.82
C LYS A 485 -20.72 -7.40 -1.98
N ALA A 486 -21.27 -6.60 -1.07
CA ALA A 486 -22.66 -6.18 -1.13
C ALA A 486 -22.97 -5.34 -2.39
N ILE A 487 -22.04 -4.52 -2.84
CA ILE A 487 -22.18 -3.74 -4.09
C ILE A 487 -22.23 -4.69 -5.29
N ARG A 488 -21.31 -5.66 -5.37
CA ARG A 488 -21.31 -6.68 -6.44
C ARG A 488 -22.60 -7.52 -6.45
N ASP A 489 -23.06 -7.93 -5.28
CA ASP A 489 -24.32 -8.69 -5.13
C ASP A 489 -25.54 -7.89 -5.61
N SER A 490 -25.48 -6.55 -5.59
CA SER A 490 -26.52 -5.69 -6.14
C SER A 490 -26.48 -5.55 -7.68
N GLY A 491 -25.46 -6.13 -8.34
CA GLY A 491 -25.26 -6.03 -9.79
C GLY A 491 -24.53 -4.75 -10.24
N VAL A 492 -24.09 -3.91 -9.32
CA VAL A 492 -23.28 -2.72 -9.64
C VAL A 492 -21.83 -3.13 -9.84
N LYS A 493 -21.22 -2.69 -10.93
CA LYS A 493 -19.80 -2.90 -11.18
C LYS A 493 -18.95 -1.94 -10.35
N VAL A 494 -17.78 -2.42 -9.94
CA VAL A 494 -16.84 -1.68 -9.09
C VAL A 494 -15.52 -1.48 -9.81
N MET A 495 -15.06 -0.24 -9.81
CA MET A 495 -13.69 0.14 -10.18
C MET A 495 -12.96 0.57 -8.93
N ILE A 496 -11.74 0.07 -8.74
CA ILE A 496 -10.86 0.47 -7.64
C ILE A 496 -9.53 0.99 -8.17
N ASN A 497 -8.83 1.72 -7.33
CA ASN A 497 -7.51 2.26 -7.62
C ASN A 497 -6.42 1.34 -7.03
N MET A 498 -5.33 1.08 -7.75
CA MET A 498 -4.14 0.30 -7.38
C MET A 498 -4.36 -1.17 -6.98
N GLY A 499 -5.39 -1.52 -6.19
CA GLY A 499 -5.89 -2.88 -6.03
C GLY A 499 -5.24 -3.77 -4.97
N ASN A 500 -5.54 -3.55 -3.70
CA ASN A 500 -5.20 -4.51 -2.64
C ASN A 500 -5.92 -5.85 -2.83
N ASN A 501 -5.28 -6.95 -2.49
CA ASN A 501 -5.77 -8.31 -2.74
C ASN A 501 -7.14 -8.62 -2.11
N TYR A 502 -7.50 -7.99 -0.99
CA TYR A 502 -8.83 -8.18 -0.37
C TYR A 502 -9.96 -7.55 -1.20
N ALA A 503 -9.66 -6.57 -2.05
CA ALA A 503 -10.65 -5.84 -2.85
C ALA A 503 -10.75 -6.33 -4.31
N VAL A 504 -9.65 -6.84 -4.86
CA VAL A 504 -9.55 -7.27 -6.26
C VAL A 504 -10.63 -8.29 -6.66
N PRO A 505 -10.96 -9.32 -5.86
CA PRO A 505 -11.99 -10.28 -6.24
C PRO A 505 -13.39 -9.66 -6.45
N TYR A 506 -13.66 -8.55 -5.76
CA TYR A 506 -14.94 -7.84 -5.84
C TYR A 506 -14.93 -6.68 -6.84
N SER A 507 -13.83 -6.50 -7.57
CA SER A 507 -13.66 -5.45 -8.57
C SER A 507 -13.92 -5.97 -9.99
N ASN A 508 -14.40 -5.12 -10.87
CA ASN A 508 -14.52 -5.41 -12.30
C ASN A 508 -13.27 -4.95 -13.05
N ILE A 509 -12.68 -3.86 -12.57
CA ILE A 509 -11.44 -3.31 -13.12
C ILE A 509 -10.64 -2.58 -12.05
N VAL A 510 -9.33 -2.72 -12.12
CA VAL A 510 -8.36 -2.02 -11.26
C VAL A 510 -7.60 -1.01 -12.12
N THR A 511 -7.54 0.24 -11.68
CA THR A 511 -6.79 1.30 -12.38
C THR A 511 -5.50 1.63 -11.64
N ASN A 512 -4.53 2.20 -12.35
CA ASN A 512 -3.25 2.64 -11.77
C ASN A 512 -2.51 1.54 -10.99
N MET A 513 -2.63 0.28 -11.40
CA MET A 513 -1.87 -0.80 -10.77
C MET A 513 -0.38 -0.52 -10.89
N ASP A 514 0.36 -0.71 -9.81
CA ASP A 514 1.80 -0.51 -9.82
C ASP A 514 2.47 -1.64 -10.62
N LEU A 515 3.10 -1.27 -11.73
CA LEU A 515 3.84 -2.18 -12.62
C LEU A 515 5.36 -2.06 -12.44
N ASN A 516 5.83 -1.14 -11.58
CA ASN A 516 7.25 -0.83 -11.37
C ASN A 516 7.79 -1.21 -10.00
N GLY A 517 6.99 -1.04 -8.97
CA GLY A 517 7.45 -1.04 -7.59
C GLY A 517 8.26 0.22 -7.23
N SER A 518 8.94 0.19 -6.09
CA SER A 518 9.85 1.24 -5.66
C SER A 518 11.28 0.90 -6.11
N ASP A 519 12.12 1.90 -6.28
CA ASP A 519 13.54 1.72 -6.57
C ASP A 519 14.35 1.39 -5.30
N TYR A 520 13.89 0.45 -4.47
CA TYR A 520 14.65 0.01 -3.31
C TYR A 520 16.00 -0.58 -3.75
N SER A 521 17.09 0.02 -3.29
CA SER A 521 18.43 -0.33 -3.78
C SER A 521 18.86 -1.77 -3.47
N ILE A 522 18.21 -2.45 -2.51
CA ILE A 522 18.49 -3.85 -2.17
C ILE A 522 17.87 -4.84 -3.18
N LEU A 523 16.85 -4.43 -3.94
CA LEU A 523 16.17 -5.25 -4.93
C LEU A 523 17.08 -5.54 -6.13
N ASP A 524 16.92 -6.71 -6.73
CA ASP A 524 17.66 -7.16 -7.90
C ASP A 524 16.78 -7.21 -9.17
N GLY A 525 15.47 -7.21 -9.03
CA GLY A 525 14.54 -7.18 -10.14
C GLY A 525 13.09 -7.26 -9.70
N THR A 526 12.18 -6.98 -10.61
CA THR A 526 10.74 -7.12 -10.43
C THR A 526 10.25 -8.47 -10.96
N ALA A 527 9.16 -8.97 -10.41
CA ALA A 527 8.52 -10.21 -10.83
C ALA A 527 6.99 -10.05 -10.74
N PRO A 528 6.22 -10.22 -11.82
CA PRO A 528 4.78 -9.94 -11.85
C PRO A 528 3.94 -11.02 -11.15
N VAL A 529 4.33 -11.43 -9.95
CA VAL A 529 3.69 -12.52 -9.20
C VAL A 529 2.21 -12.23 -8.94
N TYR A 530 1.89 -11.00 -8.57
CA TYR A 530 0.52 -10.60 -8.30
C TYR A 530 -0.31 -10.56 -9.60
N GLN A 531 0.22 -9.95 -10.66
CA GLN A 531 -0.45 -9.92 -11.96
C GLN A 531 -0.62 -11.34 -12.52
N MET A 532 0.37 -12.20 -12.42
CA MET A 532 0.26 -13.61 -12.79
C MET A 532 -0.85 -14.34 -12.02
N ALA A 533 -1.11 -13.96 -10.77
CA ALA A 533 -2.17 -14.56 -9.96
C ALA A 533 -3.58 -14.11 -10.39
N ILE A 534 -3.76 -12.87 -10.84
CA ILE A 534 -5.08 -12.27 -11.13
C ILE A 534 -5.41 -12.13 -12.62
N HIS A 535 -4.41 -12.20 -13.51
CA HIS A 535 -4.63 -12.09 -14.95
C HIS A 535 -5.51 -13.22 -15.50
N GLY A 536 -6.42 -12.86 -16.39
CA GLY A 536 -7.47 -13.76 -16.88
C GLY A 536 -8.70 -13.85 -15.96
N TYR A 537 -8.73 -13.11 -14.85
CA TYR A 537 -9.87 -13.02 -13.93
C TYR A 537 -10.36 -11.59 -13.74
N VAL A 538 -9.45 -10.66 -13.48
CA VAL A 538 -9.79 -9.24 -13.25
C VAL A 538 -8.98 -8.37 -14.19
N ASN A 539 -9.65 -7.45 -14.88
CA ASN A 539 -8.97 -6.47 -15.72
C ASN A 539 -8.24 -5.43 -14.87
N TYR A 540 -7.05 -5.06 -15.30
CA TYR A 540 -6.28 -3.98 -14.65
C TYR A 540 -5.51 -3.18 -15.70
N THR A 541 -5.21 -1.92 -15.36
CA THR A 541 -4.38 -1.02 -16.16
C THR A 541 -3.26 -0.44 -15.31
N GLY A 542 -2.13 -0.12 -15.91
CA GLY A 542 -1.12 0.73 -15.30
C GLY A 542 -1.56 2.20 -15.23
N GLN A 543 -0.61 3.10 -15.14
CA GLN A 543 -0.84 4.54 -15.14
C GLN A 543 -1.43 5.00 -16.48
N PRO A 544 -2.27 6.05 -16.51
CA PRO A 544 -2.71 6.63 -17.78
C PRO A 544 -1.51 7.08 -18.61
N LEU A 545 -1.37 6.53 -19.82
CA LEU A 545 -0.19 6.72 -20.67
C LEU A 545 0.12 8.21 -20.91
N ASN A 546 -0.90 9.02 -21.12
CA ASN A 546 -0.75 10.46 -21.36
C ASN A 546 -0.50 11.28 -20.10
N MET A 547 -0.44 10.67 -18.91
CA MET A 547 -0.07 11.34 -17.66
C MET A 547 1.31 10.94 -17.14
N THR A 548 1.94 9.94 -17.74
CA THR A 548 3.30 9.51 -17.37
C THR A 548 4.36 10.41 -17.99
N GLN A 549 5.54 10.45 -17.39
CA GLN A 549 6.69 11.16 -17.96
C GLN A 549 7.23 10.46 -19.22
N ASN A 550 7.06 9.14 -19.31
CA ASN A 550 7.51 8.29 -20.40
C ASN A 550 6.44 7.25 -20.72
N TYR A 551 5.53 7.60 -21.62
CA TYR A 551 4.43 6.70 -22.00
C TYR A 551 4.92 5.42 -22.70
N GLU A 552 6.07 5.46 -23.35
CA GLU A 552 6.65 4.28 -24.01
C GLU A 552 7.10 3.24 -22.96
N GLU A 553 7.69 3.68 -21.85
CA GLU A 553 8.06 2.80 -20.75
C GLU A 553 6.82 2.15 -20.12
N GLU A 554 5.80 2.94 -19.83
CA GLU A 554 4.54 2.46 -19.26
C GLU A 554 3.84 1.46 -20.20
N LEU A 555 3.89 1.72 -21.52
CA LEU A 555 3.34 0.80 -22.52
C LEU A 555 4.09 -0.54 -22.54
N LEU A 556 5.43 -0.50 -22.44
CA LEU A 556 6.25 -1.71 -22.36
C LEU A 556 5.93 -2.52 -21.10
N GLN A 557 5.80 -1.84 -19.97
CA GLN A 557 5.41 -2.48 -18.72
C GLN A 557 3.99 -3.06 -18.80
N SER A 558 3.06 -2.34 -19.42
CA SER A 558 1.72 -2.87 -19.67
C SER A 558 1.75 -4.16 -20.50
N ALA A 559 2.59 -4.21 -21.52
CA ALA A 559 2.76 -5.41 -22.35
C ALA A 559 3.40 -6.57 -21.59
N GLU A 560 4.40 -6.32 -20.75
CA GLU A 560 5.07 -7.33 -19.92
C GLU A 560 4.14 -7.92 -18.88
N TYR A 561 3.39 -7.05 -18.16
CA TYR A 561 2.56 -7.44 -17.03
C TYR A 561 1.12 -7.83 -17.44
N GLY A 562 0.78 -7.79 -18.74
CA GLY A 562 -0.57 -8.11 -19.22
C GLY A 562 -1.62 -7.08 -18.83
N ALA A 563 -1.23 -5.82 -18.62
CA ALA A 563 -2.16 -4.75 -18.27
C ALA A 563 -2.89 -4.21 -19.51
N GLY A 564 -4.14 -3.77 -19.34
CA GLY A 564 -4.87 -2.98 -20.32
C GLY A 564 -4.32 -1.54 -20.42
N LEU A 565 -4.96 -0.73 -21.25
CA LEU A 565 -4.56 0.65 -21.49
C LEU A 565 -5.40 1.63 -20.66
N ALA A 566 -4.79 2.73 -20.23
CA ALA A 566 -5.50 3.82 -19.58
C ALA A 566 -5.09 5.18 -20.16
N PHE A 567 -6.07 6.07 -20.25
CA PHE A 567 -5.89 7.46 -20.67
C PHE A 567 -6.80 8.38 -19.85
N THR A 568 -6.30 9.59 -19.56
CA THR A 568 -7.07 10.63 -18.86
C THR A 568 -7.23 11.82 -19.80
N PHE A 569 -8.46 12.31 -19.98
CA PHE A 569 -8.76 13.40 -20.93
C PHE A 569 -9.56 14.53 -20.32
N MET A 570 -9.39 15.70 -20.89
CA MET A 570 -10.29 16.85 -20.83
C MET A 570 -10.55 17.37 -22.24
N ASP A 571 -11.73 17.94 -22.46
CA ASP A 571 -12.12 18.55 -23.74
C ASP A 571 -11.56 19.96 -23.88
N GLU A 572 -11.58 20.72 -22.78
CA GLU A 572 -11.08 22.09 -22.75
C GLU A 572 -9.56 22.15 -22.94
N SER A 573 -9.09 23.23 -23.56
CA SER A 573 -7.65 23.45 -23.73
C SER A 573 -6.92 23.61 -22.38
N GLU A 574 -5.69 23.13 -22.30
CA GLU A 574 -4.82 23.22 -21.12
C GLU A 574 -4.64 24.65 -20.59
N PHE A 575 -4.80 25.69 -21.43
CA PHE A 575 -4.75 27.08 -21.01
C PHE A 575 -5.85 27.42 -19.99
N THR A 576 -6.95 26.68 -19.98
CA THR A 576 -8.05 26.82 -19.02
C THR A 576 -7.59 26.56 -17.59
N LEU A 577 -6.58 25.69 -17.41
CA LEU A 577 -5.97 25.34 -16.13
C LEU A 577 -5.02 26.41 -15.56
N GLN A 578 -4.69 27.46 -16.32
CA GLN A 578 -3.82 28.53 -15.83
C GLN A 578 -4.38 29.15 -14.55
N ASN A 579 -3.48 29.40 -13.58
CA ASN A 579 -3.79 29.91 -12.26
C ASN A 579 -4.71 28.98 -11.41
N THR A 580 -4.65 27.68 -11.67
CA THR A 580 -5.21 26.63 -10.80
C THR A 580 -4.08 25.87 -10.10
N LEU A 581 -4.43 25.00 -9.14
CA LEU A 581 -3.49 24.08 -8.49
C LEU A 581 -3.39 22.73 -9.24
N TYR A 582 -4.08 22.58 -10.37
CA TYR A 582 -4.25 21.31 -11.09
C TYR A 582 -3.30 21.14 -12.26
N THR A 583 -2.03 21.52 -12.07
CA THR A 583 -0.98 21.38 -13.08
C THR A 583 -0.73 19.93 -13.54
N LYS A 584 -1.15 18.96 -12.73
CA LYS A 584 -1.07 17.54 -13.11
C LYS A 584 -1.90 17.19 -14.35
N TYR A 585 -2.87 18.00 -14.71
CA TYR A 585 -3.73 17.84 -15.90
C TYR A 585 -3.23 18.61 -17.13
N PHE A 586 -2.04 19.22 -17.11
CA PHE A 586 -1.44 19.71 -18.32
C PHE A 586 -1.08 18.56 -19.26
N GLY A 587 -1.38 18.71 -20.54
CA GLY A 587 -1.07 17.70 -21.58
C GLY A 587 -2.11 16.58 -21.71
N ILE A 588 -3.30 16.69 -21.12
CA ILE A 588 -4.38 15.68 -21.27
C ILE A 588 -5.53 16.13 -22.20
N GLU A 589 -5.32 17.17 -23.02
CA GLU A 589 -6.30 17.63 -24.02
C GLU A 589 -6.60 16.49 -25.00
N TYR A 590 -7.89 16.17 -25.18
CA TYR A 590 -8.32 15.02 -25.98
C TYR A 590 -7.85 15.08 -27.43
N ASP A 591 -8.07 16.22 -28.10
CA ASP A 591 -7.68 16.42 -29.49
C ASP A 591 -6.18 16.25 -29.75
N ALA A 592 -5.35 16.53 -28.74
CA ALA A 592 -3.89 16.39 -28.84
C ALA A 592 -3.43 14.92 -28.78
N TRP A 593 -4.21 14.04 -28.17
CA TRP A 593 -3.85 12.65 -27.96
C TRP A 593 -4.63 11.64 -28.81
N HIS A 594 -5.75 12.05 -29.39
CA HIS A 594 -6.66 11.16 -30.09
C HIS A 594 -5.95 10.24 -31.11
N ASP A 595 -5.26 10.80 -32.11
CA ASP A 595 -4.60 9.99 -33.14
C ASP A 595 -3.51 9.07 -32.54
N LYS A 596 -2.76 9.56 -31.56
CA LYS A 596 -1.71 8.76 -30.90
C LYS A 596 -2.28 7.63 -30.07
N MET A 597 -3.37 7.87 -29.38
CA MET A 597 -4.10 6.85 -28.65
C MET A 597 -4.59 5.74 -29.56
N LEU A 598 -5.19 6.07 -30.72
CA LEU A 598 -5.67 5.10 -31.69
C LEU A 598 -4.50 4.27 -32.25
N GLU A 599 -3.37 4.89 -32.63
CA GLU A 599 -2.18 4.18 -33.07
C GLU A 599 -1.71 3.13 -32.05
N ILE A 600 -1.65 3.51 -30.78
CA ILE A 600 -1.27 2.61 -29.66
C ILE A 600 -2.30 1.50 -29.49
N TYR A 601 -3.58 1.85 -29.41
CA TYR A 601 -4.66 0.88 -29.19
C TYR A 601 -4.73 -0.16 -30.32
N ASP A 602 -4.70 0.26 -31.57
CA ASP A 602 -4.83 -0.63 -32.74
C ASP A 602 -3.75 -1.70 -32.75
N ARG A 603 -2.50 -1.30 -32.53
CA ARG A 603 -1.39 -2.24 -32.45
C ARG A 603 -1.55 -3.17 -31.23
N TYR A 604 -1.75 -2.59 -30.06
CA TYR A 604 -1.83 -3.31 -28.78
C TYR A 604 -2.98 -4.32 -28.78
N ASN A 605 -4.16 -3.91 -29.18
CA ASN A 605 -5.33 -4.78 -29.25
C ASN A 605 -5.18 -5.91 -30.29
N LYS A 606 -4.61 -5.60 -31.45
CA LYS A 606 -4.34 -6.60 -32.49
C LYS A 606 -3.38 -7.69 -32.04
N GLU A 607 -2.34 -7.30 -31.30
CA GLU A 607 -1.26 -8.19 -30.88
C GLU A 607 -1.57 -8.91 -29.57
N LEU A 608 -2.20 -8.23 -28.60
CA LEU A 608 -2.39 -8.70 -27.22
C LEU A 608 -3.86 -8.86 -26.79
N GLY A 609 -4.84 -8.31 -27.52
CA GLY A 609 -6.25 -8.36 -27.11
C GLY A 609 -6.76 -9.77 -26.76
N HIS A 610 -6.27 -10.80 -27.47
CA HIS A 610 -6.68 -12.19 -27.25
C HIS A 610 -6.10 -12.81 -25.96
N THR A 611 -5.18 -12.13 -25.25
CA THR A 611 -4.56 -12.67 -24.04
C THR A 611 -5.36 -12.34 -22.76
N PHE A 612 -6.28 -11.37 -22.79
CA PHE A 612 -6.97 -10.88 -21.61
C PHE A 612 -7.95 -11.87 -20.93
N ASN A 613 -8.33 -12.92 -21.62
CA ASN A 613 -9.08 -14.05 -21.02
C ASN A 613 -8.21 -15.25 -20.68
N GLN A 614 -6.89 -15.10 -20.69
CA GLN A 614 -5.95 -16.19 -20.44
C GLN A 614 -5.14 -15.90 -19.18
N ARG A 615 -4.67 -16.95 -18.52
CA ARG A 615 -3.74 -16.80 -17.41
C ARG A 615 -2.32 -16.60 -17.92
N ILE A 616 -1.55 -15.79 -17.24
CA ILE A 616 -0.10 -15.77 -17.38
C ILE A 616 0.43 -17.05 -16.70
N THR A 617 1.14 -17.88 -17.44
CA THR A 617 1.64 -19.18 -16.98
C THR A 617 3.09 -19.13 -16.56
N ASN A 618 3.88 -18.24 -17.16
CA ASN A 618 5.29 -18.06 -16.83
C ASN A 618 5.75 -16.63 -17.12
N HIS A 619 6.80 -16.22 -16.43
CA HIS A 619 7.54 -14.99 -16.70
C HIS A 619 9.03 -15.27 -16.50
N THR A 620 9.88 -14.77 -17.39
CA THR A 620 11.31 -15.04 -17.36
C THR A 620 12.10 -13.79 -17.72
N MET A 621 13.13 -13.50 -16.97
CA MET A 621 14.15 -12.51 -17.34
C MET A 621 15.15 -13.15 -18.29
N ILE A 622 15.12 -12.80 -19.58
CA ILE A 622 16.07 -13.30 -20.59
C ILE A 622 17.44 -12.63 -20.38
N THR A 623 17.42 -11.35 -20.11
CA THR A 623 18.58 -10.54 -19.71
C THR A 623 18.10 -9.50 -18.70
N ASP A 624 19.02 -8.70 -18.15
CA ASP A 624 18.66 -7.60 -17.22
C ASP A 624 17.69 -6.56 -17.83
N LYS A 625 17.50 -6.60 -19.17
CA LYS A 625 16.69 -5.62 -19.91
C LYS A 625 15.69 -6.24 -20.86
N VAL A 626 15.61 -7.56 -20.94
CA VAL A 626 14.68 -8.27 -21.82
C VAL A 626 13.94 -9.32 -21.01
N THR A 627 12.63 -9.25 -21.03
CA THR A 627 11.73 -10.18 -20.34
C THR A 627 10.88 -10.99 -21.33
N CYS A 628 10.28 -12.07 -20.87
CA CYS A 628 9.33 -12.87 -21.62
C CYS A 628 8.18 -13.30 -20.71
N THR A 629 6.96 -12.92 -21.10
CA THR A 629 5.71 -13.34 -20.44
C THR A 629 5.02 -14.39 -21.31
N GLU A 630 4.62 -15.53 -20.72
CA GLU A 630 3.97 -16.63 -21.43
C GLU A 630 2.52 -16.81 -20.98
N TYR A 631 1.62 -17.05 -21.94
CA TYR A 631 0.18 -17.24 -21.72
C TYR A 631 -0.24 -18.69 -21.97
N GLU A 632 -1.46 -19.06 -21.53
CA GLU A 632 -1.98 -20.45 -21.61
C GLU A 632 -2.04 -21.02 -23.03
N ASP A 633 -2.28 -20.20 -24.05
CA ASP A 633 -2.33 -20.63 -25.45
C ASP A 633 -0.94 -20.78 -26.10
N GLY A 634 0.12 -20.49 -25.32
CA GLY A 634 1.50 -20.52 -25.79
C GLY A 634 1.99 -19.19 -26.37
N THR A 635 1.17 -18.14 -26.37
CA THR A 635 1.58 -16.78 -26.74
C THR A 635 2.71 -16.32 -25.83
N ARG A 636 3.78 -15.78 -26.39
CA ARG A 636 4.94 -15.22 -25.72
C ARG A 636 5.09 -13.75 -26.04
N VAL A 637 5.19 -12.92 -25.04
CA VAL A 637 5.42 -11.48 -25.15
C VAL A 637 6.81 -11.17 -24.64
N TYR A 638 7.71 -10.83 -25.58
CA TYR A 638 9.06 -10.39 -25.26
C TYR A 638 9.09 -8.87 -25.18
N VAL A 639 9.65 -8.33 -24.13
CA VAL A 639 9.76 -6.88 -23.93
C VAL A 639 11.22 -6.49 -23.77
N ASN A 640 11.66 -5.50 -24.55
CA ASN A 640 13.04 -5.02 -24.57
C ASN A 640 13.13 -3.57 -24.10
N TYR A 641 13.65 -3.37 -22.91
CA TYR A 641 13.89 -2.05 -22.30
C TYR A 641 15.23 -1.44 -22.69
N SER A 642 16.07 -2.16 -23.47
CA SER A 642 17.38 -1.66 -23.89
C SER A 642 17.28 -0.74 -25.11
N TYR A 643 18.36 -0.02 -25.39
CA TYR A 643 18.49 0.82 -26.60
C TYR A 643 19.18 0.10 -27.76
N ASP A 644 19.25 -1.24 -27.73
CA ASP A 644 19.80 -2.08 -28.77
C ASP A 644 18.80 -3.19 -29.12
N ASP A 645 18.77 -3.61 -30.37
CA ASP A 645 18.01 -4.79 -30.79
C ASP A 645 18.61 -6.05 -30.15
N VAL A 646 17.78 -6.91 -29.55
CA VAL A 646 18.23 -8.10 -28.84
C VAL A 646 17.73 -9.36 -29.52
N LYS A 647 18.66 -10.25 -29.86
CA LYS A 647 18.32 -11.57 -30.39
C LYS A 647 18.00 -12.53 -29.27
N ILE A 648 16.79 -13.09 -29.30
CA ILE A 648 16.34 -14.08 -28.31
C ILE A 648 16.85 -15.49 -28.66
N PRO A 649 16.82 -16.46 -27.71
CA PRO A 649 17.32 -17.81 -27.95
C PRO A 649 16.69 -18.53 -29.16
N GLU A 650 15.44 -18.27 -29.47
CA GLU A 650 14.70 -18.84 -30.60
C GLU A 650 15.12 -18.26 -31.96
N GLY A 651 15.94 -17.22 -31.97
CA GLY A 651 16.52 -16.65 -33.17
C GLY A 651 15.84 -15.40 -33.70
N ASP A 652 14.67 -15.05 -33.18
CA ASP A 652 13.97 -13.80 -33.50
C ASP A 652 14.69 -12.59 -32.86
N VAL A 653 14.38 -11.40 -33.34
CA VAL A 653 14.93 -10.14 -32.81
C VAL A 653 13.83 -9.34 -32.17
N VAL A 654 14.02 -8.96 -30.91
CA VAL A 654 13.16 -8.00 -30.19
C VAL A 654 13.76 -6.61 -30.41
N PRO A 655 13.02 -5.69 -31.07
CA PRO A 655 13.57 -4.36 -31.38
C PRO A 655 13.86 -3.57 -30.07
N MET A 656 14.77 -2.60 -30.19
CA MET A 656 15.08 -1.70 -29.09
C MET A 656 13.83 -0.91 -28.62
N ARG A 657 13.63 -0.81 -27.31
CA ARG A 657 12.52 -0.04 -26.69
C ARG A 657 11.16 -0.43 -27.29
N ASP A 658 10.96 -1.75 -27.49
CA ASP A 658 9.72 -2.27 -28.06
C ASP A 658 9.37 -3.65 -27.49
N TYR A 659 8.17 -4.13 -27.81
CA TYR A 659 7.75 -5.49 -27.52
C TYR A 659 7.51 -6.30 -28.80
N PHE A 660 7.66 -7.60 -28.68
CA PHE A 660 7.49 -8.57 -29.78
C PHE A 660 6.62 -9.74 -29.32
N VAL A 661 5.55 -10.02 -30.05
CA VAL A 661 4.59 -11.09 -29.73
C VAL A 661 4.81 -12.26 -30.65
N LYS A 662 5.01 -13.46 -30.07
CA LYS A 662 5.16 -14.72 -30.76
C LYS A 662 4.04 -15.68 -30.34
N LYS A 663 3.30 -16.18 -31.32
CA LYS A 663 2.23 -17.19 -31.16
C LYS A 663 2.76 -18.59 -31.41
#